data_ed54f9c13210fe884e11a4cbede79606
#
_entry.id   ed54f9c13210fe884e11a4cbede79606
#
_cell.length_a   1.000
_cell.length_b   1.000
_cell.length_c   1.000
_cell.angle_alpha   90.00
_cell.angle_beta   90.00
_cell.angle_gamma   90.00
#
_symmetry.space_group_name_H-M   'P 1'
#
loop_
_entity.id
_entity.type
_entity.pdbx_description
1 polymer ?
#
loop_
_entity_poly.entity_id
_entity_poly.type
_entity_poly.pdbx_seq_one_letter_code
_entity_poly.pdbx_strand_id
1 'polypeptide(L)'
;MKKICFGAGCLALGLSIAHADETAQWQRAIDAAAARGGGRVTIPAGRHLVGQLDLRSNVEIHLAEGAVLEGLPGLEHYRVVELPFSEGTWSAILFGLNVTNVAVTGTGEIFGNGTAWKIPEDYGGNQEGQRARGLFFADAKGIRLEGFTLRDAACWGIVFKRCADVTARRVTIDSHGNGNNDGFDIEAKDVQIEDCIVDAGDDCYCVKSNDPGFTVENVAVRRCVARSHSNGFKIGTATHGTVRNVRFESCRAEAPTRDFLDNRPSSPNFGRMHFYRPELAHLKVGGGLGAVSIENVDGGRVEGVRVDGLDVAGFMVPIFVRAGTRTGRACGTPPGSQYVFRDIEIANVRGVSESGYASSISGVTGCRVRDVRLRNVDVVCRGAGRARSEVAATRAVPDVSGKYPECNMFGGLLPAFGLWADKVDGLTLENVSFRLREGGEDVRPAVVLTPDVQVLPPWKDLAIRVTSTRDGSAQPGYLYVPPAAKDRKVPLLVALHSWSFGCEFTRSPGAFGLLESAKRGWAFYYPHFRGPNSRPEACGSDLAVQDIVDGIAYAKARANIDPDRIYLLGGSGGGHMALLMAGRHPEIWAGVVAGCPISDVGRWHAETSAMTNGNARYARMLEAVCGGAPRERPDEYRHRSPVTWLAAAKGVPIQIQTGIHDGHHGNSVPVGHAVRAFNCLAAAADRVSDATIAFMERTETVPSAERFVGTDPFYPAPVREIRLRRQSGNAQLTVFNAGHASNYEAGLWWLARQRRGAPVDWTLPTERDKADAGEIQELTR
;
A
#
# COMPACT_ATOMS: atom_id res chain seq x y z
N MET A 1 -42.67 56.64 47.89
CA MET A 1 -41.23 57.02 47.97
C MET A 1 -40.41 56.13 47.03
N LYS A 2 -40.02 56.69 45.89
CA LYS A 2 -39.22 56.03 44.87
C LYS A 2 -37.74 56.19 45.22
N LYS A 3 -37.01 55.07 45.38
CA LYS A 3 -35.55 55.14 45.40
C LYS A 3 -34.98 54.78 44.02
N ILE A 4 -34.33 55.76 43.45
CA ILE A 4 -33.58 55.64 42.21
C ILE A 4 -32.17 55.18 42.61
N CYS A 5 -31.75 54.01 42.12
CA CYS A 5 -30.35 53.60 42.18
C CYS A 5 -29.69 53.92 40.83
N PHE A 6 -28.70 54.79 40.83
CA PHE A 6 -27.78 55.01 39.73
C PHE A 6 -26.80 53.83 39.67
N GLY A 7 -26.84 53.07 38.59
CA GLY A 7 -25.79 52.09 38.27
C GLY A 7 -24.77 52.78 37.36
N ALA A 8 -23.54 52.87 37.80
CA ALA A 8 -22.40 53.31 37.00
C ALA A 8 -22.01 52.19 36.02
N GLY A 9 -22.30 52.39 34.76
CA GLY A 9 -21.84 51.54 33.68
C GLY A 9 -20.36 51.86 33.36
N CYS A 10 -19.44 50.99 33.71
CA CYS A 10 -18.11 51.04 33.13
C CYS A 10 -18.19 50.61 31.66
N LEU A 11 -18.12 51.56 30.75
CA LEU A 11 -17.76 51.27 29.35
C LEU A 11 -16.28 50.90 29.32
N ALA A 12 -15.97 49.61 29.22
CA ALA A 12 -14.66 49.17 28.76
C ALA A 12 -14.58 49.45 27.26
N LEU A 13 -13.98 50.52 26.87
CA LEU A 13 -13.47 50.74 25.51
C LEU A 13 -12.36 49.74 25.25
N GLY A 14 -12.70 48.61 24.63
CA GLY A 14 -11.73 47.73 24.03
C GLY A 14 -11.08 48.47 22.85
N LEU A 15 -9.93 49.09 23.04
CA LEU A 15 -9.07 49.51 21.95
C LEU A 15 -8.63 48.20 21.23
N SER A 16 -9.29 47.89 20.14
CA SER A 16 -8.76 46.92 19.17
C SER A 16 -7.52 47.58 18.55
N ILE A 17 -6.34 47.21 19.01
CA ILE A 17 -5.11 47.52 18.32
C ILE A 17 -5.18 46.78 16.99
N ALA A 18 -5.45 47.48 15.90
CA ALA A 18 -5.36 46.94 14.56
C ALA A 18 -3.90 46.59 14.33
N HIS A 19 -3.54 45.30 14.34
CA HIS A 19 -2.21 44.84 14.00
C HIS A 19 -1.96 45.13 12.52
N ALA A 20 -0.81 45.69 12.19
CA ALA A 20 -0.44 45.96 10.80
C ALA A 20 -0.10 44.65 10.08
N ASP A 21 -0.34 44.60 8.77
CA ASP A 21 0.11 43.53 7.89
C ASP A 21 1.65 43.48 7.86
N GLU A 22 2.22 42.42 8.38
CA GLU A 22 3.67 42.19 8.47
C GLU A 22 4.23 41.29 7.37
N THR A 23 3.45 40.91 6.37
CA THR A 23 3.83 39.96 5.29
C THR A 23 5.15 40.36 4.65
N ALA A 24 5.28 41.62 4.21
CA ALA A 24 6.51 42.09 3.55
C ALA A 24 7.73 42.10 4.47
N GLN A 25 7.54 42.32 5.77
CA GLN A 25 8.63 42.29 6.76
C GLN A 25 9.19 40.86 6.89
N TRP A 26 8.31 39.89 7.13
CA TRP A 26 8.74 38.51 7.33
C TRP A 26 9.22 37.86 6.03
N GLN A 27 8.66 38.22 4.87
CA GLN A 27 9.16 37.76 3.58
C GLN A 27 10.61 38.26 3.34
N ARG A 28 10.89 39.52 3.63
CA ARG A 28 12.28 40.03 3.52
C ARG A 28 13.24 39.28 4.45
N ALA A 29 12.82 38.92 5.66
CA ALA A 29 13.66 38.17 6.59
C ALA A 29 13.98 36.77 6.04
N ILE A 30 12.98 36.10 5.47
CA ILE A 30 13.12 34.78 4.81
C ILE A 30 14.06 34.87 3.60
N ASP A 31 13.84 35.86 2.72
CA ASP A 31 14.67 36.07 1.52
C ASP A 31 16.12 36.45 1.90
N ALA A 32 16.34 37.26 2.94
CA ALA A 32 17.65 37.58 3.44
C ALA A 32 18.38 36.37 4.06
N ALA A 33 17.66 35.48 4.74
CA ALA A 33 18.25 34.25 5.24
C ALA A 33 18.66 33.34 4.08
N ALA A 34 17.80 33.17 3.07
CA ALA A 34 18.09 32.39 1.87
C ALA A 34 19.30 32.94 1.09
N ALA A 35 19.40 34.27 0.93
CA ALA A 35 20.52 34.92 0.24
C ALA A 35 21.87 34.68 0.93
N ARG A 36 21.88 34.38 2.22
CA ARG A 36 23.09 33.99 2.98
C ARG A 36 23.37 32.46 2.92
N GLY A 37 22.65 31.73 2.11
CA GLY A 37 22.78 30.26 2.00
C GLY A 37 21.87 29.48 2.95
N GLY A 38 21.01 30.15 3.71
CA GLY A 38 20.07 29.56 4.65
C GLY A 38 20.15 30.13 6.06
N GLY A 39 19.42 29.52 6.97
CA GLY A 39 19.44 29.89 8.39
C GLY A 39 18.06 29.96 9.02
N ARG A 40 18.03 30.33 10.29
CA ARG A 40 16.79 30.42 11.07
C ARG A 40 16.23 31.85 11.04
N VAL A 41 14.93 31.96 10.75
CA VAL A 41 14.11 33.16 10.93
C VAL A 41 13.19 32.90 12.12
N THR A 42 13.38 33.67 13.20
CA THR A 42 12.58 33.51 14.42
C THR A 42 11.45 34.52 14.44
N ILE A 43 10.22 34.02 14.53
CA ILE A 43 9.01 34.81 14.81
C ILE A 43 8.92 34.94 16.34
N PRO A 44 9.07 36.14 16.92
CA PRO A 44 9.07 36.32 18.36
C PRO A 44 7.67 36.19 18.96
N ALA A 45 7.59 36.17 20.30
CA ALA A 45 6.31 36.24 21.00
C ALA A 45 5.50 37.47 20.57
N GLY A 46 4.19 37.28 20.40
CA GLY A 46 3.26 38.29 19.90
C GLY A 46 2.44 37.82 18.74
N ARG A 47 1.51 38.64 18.27
CA ARG A 47 0.60 38.35 17.18
C ARG A 47 1.06 39.05 15.91
N HIS A 48 1.33 38.28 14.86
CA HIS A 48 1.90 38.72 13.59
C HIS A 48 0.93 38.39 12.47
N LEU A 49 0.24 39.43 11.93
CA LEU A 49 -0.69 39.27 10.81
C LEU A 49 0.07 39.15 9.50
N VAL A 50 -0.20 38.10 8.75
CA VAL A 50 0.47 37.83 7.47
C VAL A 50 -0.51 37.30 6.42
N GLY A 51 -0.26 37.63 5.17
CA GLY A 51 -0.74 36.89 4.04
C GLY A 51 0.14 35.67 3.77
N GLN A 52 0.39 35.37 2.49
CA GLN A 52 1.28 34.29 2.12
C GLN A 52 2.75 34.64 2.37
N LEU A 53 3.46 33.72 3.02
CA LEU A 53 4.93 33.72 3.11
C LEU A 53 5.50 32.61 2.24
N ASP A 54 6.25 32.98 1.22
CA ASP A 54 6.96 32.04 0.36
C ASP A 54 8.22 31.50 1.07
N LEU A 55 8.25 30.22 1.36
CA LEU A 55 9.41 29.55 1.94
C LEU A 55 10.57 29.47 0.95
N ARG A 56 11.78 29.41 1.45
CA ARG A 56 13.01 29.30 0.65
C ARG A 56 13.85 28.11 1.12
N SER A 57 14.60 27.53 0.19
CA SER A 57 15.49 26.41 0.50
C SER A 57 16.51 26.77 1.58
N ASN A 58 16.80 25.82 2.46
CA ASN A 58 17.72 25.93 3.60
C ASN A 58 17.28 26.93 4.67
N VAL A 59 16.02 27.34 4.72
CA VAL A 59 15.49 28.26 5.72
C VAL A 59 14.59 27.53 6.70
N GLU A 60 14.80 27.82 7.98
CA GLU A 60 13.93 27.40 9.09
C GLU A 60 13.11 28.59 9.59
N ILE A 61 11.80 28.44 9.63
CA ILE A 61 10.89 29.34 10.35
C ILE A 61 10.74 28.79 11.76
N HIS A 62 11.14 29.56 12.74
CA HIS A 62 11.05 29.18 14.15
C HIS A 62 10.02 30.05 14.88
N LEU A 63 8.95 29.45 15.35
CA LEU A 63 7.91 30.09 16.12
C LEU A 63 8.29 30.05 17.61
N ALA A 64 8.73 31.16 18.17
CA ALA A 64 9.08 31.22 19.59
C ALA A 64 7.84 30.94 20.47
N GLU A 65 8.05 30.64 21.74
CA GLU A 65 6.96 30.51 22.70
C GLU A 65 6.15 31.82 22.75
N GLY A 66 4.81 31.70 22.63
CA GLY A 66 3.89 32.83 22.58
C GLY A 66 3.84 33.58 21.23
N ALA A 67 4.56 33.12 20.21
CA ALA A 67 4.37 33.62 18.84
C ALA A 67 3.07 33.10 18.23
N VAL A 68 2.29 33.99 17.60
CA VAL A 68 1.11 33.65 16.81
C VAL A 68 1.27 34.25 15.42
N LEU A 69 1.48 33.38 14.43
CA LEU A 69 1.49 33.78 13.02
C LEU A 69 0.05 33.65 12.50
N GLU A 70 -0.66 34.77 12.34
CA GLU A 70 -2.06 34.82 11.99
C GLU A 70 -2.27 35.10 10.51
N GLY A 71 -3.01 34.22 9.83
CA GLY A 71 -3.38 34.38 8.43
C GLY A 71 -4.43 35.47 8.23
N LEU A 72 -4.16 36.40 7.30
CA LEU A 72 -5.15 37.39 6.85
C LEU A 72 -6.27 36.65 6.07
N PRO A 73 -7.55 36.91 6.36
CA PRO A 73 -8.64 36.31 5.60
C PRO A 73 -8.81 37.03 4.25
N GLY A 74 -9.04 36.25 3.18
CA GLY A 74 -9.26 36.75 1.82
C GLY A 74 -8.11 36.39 0.88
N LEU A 75 -8.47 35.90 -0.34
CA LEU A 75 -7.49 35.45 -1.33
C LEU A 75 -6.59 36.57 -1.87
N GLU A 76 -7.00 37.82 -1.76
CA GLU A 76 -6.17 38.98 -2.15
C GLU A 76 -4.81 39.06 -1.42
N HIS A 77 -4.68 38.37 -0.29
CA HIS A 77 -3.43 38.30 0.49
C HIS A 77 -2.56 37.10 0.09
N TYR A 78 -2.99 36.30 -0.89
CA TYR A 78 -2.35 35.04 -1.25
C TYR A 78 -2.18 34.92 -2.76
N ARG A 79 -1.05 34.35 -3.16
CA ARG A 79 -0.84 33.93 -4.54
C ARG A 79 -1.53 32.58 -4.77
N VAL A 80 -2.41 32.54 -5.73
CA VAL A 80 -3.11 31.32 -6.13
C VAL A 80 -2.32 30.62 -7.24
N VAL A 81 -2.03 29.34 -7.07
CA VAL A 81 -1.22 28.53 -8.01
C VAL A 81 -2.02 27.34 -8.49
N GLU A 82 -2.00 27.07 -9.80
CA GLU A 82 -2.50 25.84 -10.39
C GLU A 82 -1.36 24.84 -10.53
N LEU A 83 -1.59 23.59 -10.17
CA LEU A 83 -0.64 22.50 -10.33
C LEU A 83 -1.28 21.34 -11.10
N PRO A 84 -0.50 20.59 -11.90
CA PRO A 84 -1.01 19.40 -12.57
C PRO A 84 -1.53 18.36 -11.58
N PHE A 85 -2.54 17.60 -11.99
CA PHE A 85 -3.12 16.51 -11.18
C PHE A 85 -3.52 16.97 -9.78
N SER A 86 -4.32 18.01 -9.73
CA SER A 86 -4.68 18.71 -8.50
C SER A 86 -6.21 18.72 -8.29
N GLU A 87 -6.63 18.75 -7.04
CA GLU A 87 -8.05 18.90 -6.66
C GLU A 87 -8.51 20.36 -6.68
N GLY A 88 -7.75 21.26 -7.29
CA GLY A 88 -8.06 22.68 -7.40
C GLY A 88 -6.81 23.55 -7.42
N THR A 89 -7.00 24.83 -7.10
CA THR A 89 -5.90 25.81 -6.96
C THR A 89 -5.36 25.83 -5.53
N TRP A 90 -4.12 26.32 -5.38
CA TRP A 90 -3.37 26.25 -4.12
C TRP A 90 -2.92 27.63 -3.64
N SER A 91 -3.15 27.88 -2.38
CA SER A 91 -2.63 29.02 -1.61
C SER A 91 -2.46 28.59 -0.17
N ALA A 92 -1.53 29.21 0.59
CA ALA A 92 -1.28 28.87 1.98
C ALA A 92 -0.62 30.02 2.74
N ILE A 93 -0.72 30.01 4.06
CA ILE A 93 0.01 30.96 4.91
C ILE A 93 1.49 30.75 4.76
N LEU A 94 1.97 29.48 4.86
CA LEU A 94 3.37 29.12 4.55
C LEU A 94 3.39 28.28 3.27
N PHE A 95 4.01 28.81 2.22
CA PHE A 95 3.96 28.22 0.88
C PHE A 95 5.37 27.84 0.39
N GLY A 96 5.62 26.54 0.21
CA GLY A 96 6.88 25.97 -0.25
C GLY A 96 6.74 25.29 -1.61
N LEU A 97 7.16 25.93 -2.69
CA LEU A 97 7.16 25.36 -4.04
C LEU A 97 8.60 25.18 -4.51
N ASN A 98 8.97 23.96 -4.96
CA ASN A 98 10.32 23.63 -5.45
C ASN A 98 11.44 23.96 -4.44
N VAL A 99 11.18 23.72 -3.15
CA VAL A 99 12.14 24.03 -2.09
C VAL A 99 12.77 22.77 -1.50
N THR A 100 13.99 22.93 -0.99
CA THR A 100 14.74 21.84 -0.35
C THR A 100 15.24 22.25 1.02
N ASN A 101 15.29 21.27 1.96
CA ASN A 101 15.80 21.48 3.31
C ASN A 101 15.11 22.65 4.04
N VAL A 102 13.80 22.53 4.22
CA VAL A 102 12.96 23.56 4.85
C VAL A 102 12.45 23.06 6.19
N ALA A 103 12.39 23.94 7.18
CA ALA A 103 11.83 23.60 8.47
C ALA A 103 10.84 24.63 8.98
N VAL A 104 9.80 24.15 9.70
CA VAL A 104 8.93 24.96 10.56
C VAL A 104 8.97 24.34 11.95
N THR A 105 9.43 25.11 12.94
CA THR A 105 9.72 24.60 14.28
C THR A 105 9.27 25.57 15.38
N GLY A 106 9.35 25.13 16.61
CA GLY A 106 9.08 25.94 17.80
C GLY A 106 7.81 25.51 18.53
N THR A 107 7.40 26.30 19.53
CA THR A 107 6.22 26.04 20.37
C THR A 107 5.12 27.09 20.20
N GLY A 108 5.28 28.00 19.23
CA GLY A 108 4.28 28.98 18.88
C GLY A 108 3.13 28.40 18.05
N GLU A 109 2.29 29.28 17.57
CA GLU A 109 1.06 28.96 16.86
C GLU A 109 1.05 29.54 15.45
N ILE A 110 0.49 28.79 14.49
CA ILE A 110 -0.01 29.29 13.21
C ILE A 110 -1.53 29.29 13.29
N PHE A 111 -2.13 30.48 13.24
CA PHE A 111 -3.59 30.62 13.30
C PHE A 111 -4.14 30.89 11.91
N GLY A 112 -4.90 29.95 11.37
CA GLY A 112 -5.46 30.01 10.02
C GLY A 112 -6.62 30.99 9.87
N ASN A 113 -7.19 31.44 11.01
CA ASN A 113 -8.30 32.38 11.05
C ASN A 113 -9.52 31.94 10.22
N GLY A 114 -9.75 30.62 10.18
CA GLY A 114 -10.71 29.96 9.30
C GLY A 114 -12.14 30.49 9.41
N THR A 115 -12.57 30.85 10.61
CA THR A 115 -13.92 31.40 10.85
C THR A 115 -14.13 32.76 10.23
N ALA A 116 -13.10 33.56 9.97
CA ALA A 116 -13.18 34.87 9.34
C ALA A 116 -13.25 34.77 7.79
N TRP A 117 -12.98 33.61 7.20
CA TRP A 117 -13.11 33.42 5.77
C TRP A 117 -14.60 33.34 5.38
N LYS A 118 -15.02 34.18 4.46
CA LYS A 118 -16.35 34.11 3.90
C LYS A 118 -16.48 32.96 2.94
N ILE A 119 -17.42 32.05 3.18
CA ILE A 119 -17.80 31.02 2.24
C ILE A 119 -18.92 31.60 1.37
N PRO A 120 -18.77 31.61 0.03
CA PRO A 120 -19.85 32.11 -0.86
C PRO A 120 -21.17 31.35 -0.66
N GLU A 121 -22.29 32.02 -0.84
CA GLU A 121 -23.64 31.45 -0.62
C GLU A 121 -23.96 30.29 -1.57
N ASP A 122 -23.37 30.30 -2.77
CA ASP A 122 -23.54 29.29 -3.82
C ASP A 122 -22.58 28.09 -3.69
N TYR A 123 -22.31 27.64 -2.47
CA TYR A 123 -21.46 26.50 -2.19
C TYR A 123 -21.96 25.22 -2.88
N GLY A 124 -21.85 25.16 -4.19
CA GLY A 124 -22.28 24.08 -5.07
C GLY A 124 -21.12 23.39 -5.81
N GLY A 125 -19.89 23.53 -5.36
CA GLY A 125 -18.71 22.96 -5.99
C GLY A 125 -17.51 22.97 -5.06
N ASN A 126 -16.41 22.40 -5.53
CA ASN A 126 -15.16 22.27 -4.79
C ASN A 126 -14.52 23.66 -4.59
N GLN A 127 -14.89 24.37 -3.53
CA GLN A 127 -14.37 25.69 -3.19
C GLN A 127 -13.06 25.64 -2.39
N GLU A 128 -12.41 24.50 -2.33
CA GLU A 128 -11.11 24.34 -1.66
C GLU A 128 -10.08 25.32 -2.22
N GLY A 129 -10.11 25.63 -3.51
CA GLY A 129 -9.24 26.61 -4.14
C GLY A 129 -9.44 28.06 -3.73
N GLN A 130 -10.55 28.39 -3.05
CA GLN A 130 -10.87 29.77 -2.65
C GLN A 130 -10.49 30.11 -1.21
N ARG A 131 -9.79 29.21 -0.53
CA ARG A 131 -9.37 29.36 0.87
C ARG A 131 -7.91 28.95 1.03
N ALA A 132 -7.15 29.70 1.82
CA ALA A 132 -5.76 29.37 2.08
C ALA A 132 -5.63 28.14 3.01
N ARG A 133 -4.67 27.27 2.71
CA ARG A 133 -4.20 26.19 3.60
C ARG A 133 -3.34 26.79 4.72
N GLY A 134 -3.14 26.02 5.79
CA GLY A 134 -2.16 26.39 6.80
C GLY A 134 -0.74 26.37 6.21
N LEU A 135 -0.26 25.19 5.83
CA LEU A 135 1.02 24.96 5.17
C LEU A 135 0.82 24.19 3.87
N PHE A 136 1.55 24.57 2.84
CA PHE A 136 1.53 23.87 1.56
C PHE A 136 2.95 23.69 1.03
N PHE A 137 3.30 22.45 0.68
CA PHE A 137 4.55 22.11 0.04
C PHE A 137 4.28 21.35 -1.26
N ALA A 138 4.91 21.80 -2.35
CA ALA A 138 4.84 21.09 -3.63
C ALA A 138 6.22 20.94 -4.25
N ASP A 139 6.49 19.76 -4.82
CA ASP A 139 7.78 19.42 -5.46
C ASP A 139 8.97 19.74 -4.55
N ALA A 140 8.80 19.49 -3.24
CA ALA A 140 9.75 19.86 -2.19
C ALA A 140 10.39 18.61 -1.57
N LYS A 141 11.62 18.80 -1.04
CA LYS A 141 12.38 17.71 -0.44
C LYS A 141 13.08 18.14 0.86
N GLY A 142 13.13 17.23 1.85
CA GLY A 142 13.80 17.51 3.14
C GLY A 142 12.98 18.48 3.98
N ILE A 143 11.74 18.14 4.29
CA ILE A 143 10.82 18.97 5.07
C ILE A 143 10.81 18.50 6.52
N ARG A 144 11.04 19.41 7.46
CA ARG A 144 10.98 19.14 8.90
C ARG A 144 9.97 20.06 9.59
N LEU A 145 8.94 19.47 10.18
CA LEU A 145 7.93 20.15 10.98
C LEU A 145 8.01 19.69 12.43
N GLU A 146 8.07 20.62 13.41
CA GLU A 146 8.31 20.20 14.78
C GLU A 146 7.77 21.17 15.82
N GLY A 147 6.87 20.69 16.69
CA GLY A 147 6.54 21.27 17.99
C GLY A 147 5.43 22.33 17.99
N PHE A 148 5.12 22.97 16.88
CA PHE A 148 4.14 24.06 16.79
C PHE A 148 2.69 23.55 16.78
N THR A 149 1.77 24.50 17.00
CA THR A 149 0.33 24.27 16.83
C THR A 149 -0.17 25.01 15.59
N LEU A 150 -0.94 24.28 14.72
CA LEU A 150 -1.75 24.88 13.66
C LEU A 150 -3.19 24.89 14.14
N ARG A 151 -3.78 26.09 14.23
CA ARG A 151 -5.18 26.25 14.69
C ARG A 151 -6.06 26.86 13.62
N ASP A 152 -7.26 26.32 13.48
CA ASP A 152 -8.37 26.82 12.65
C ASP A 152 -7.93 27.25 11.24
N ALA A 153 -7.31 26.33 10.49
CA ALA A 153 -7.02 26.54 9.07
C ALA A 153 -8.32 26.85 8.28
N ALA A 154 -8.24 27.73 7.31
CA ALA A 154 -9.40 28.08 6.48
C ALA A 154 -9.79 26.93 5.52
N CYS A 155 -8.85 26.08 5.19
CA CYS A 155 -8.99 24.85 4.42
C CYS A 155 -8.00 23.83 4.99
N TRP A 156 -7.58 22.82 4.24
CA TRP A 156 -6.64 21.78 4.67
C TRP A 156 -5.44 22.32 5.46
N GLY A 157 -5.10 21.64 6.55
CA GLY A 157 -4.08 22.11 7.48
C GLY A 157 -2.68 22.09 6.88
N ILE A 158 -2.13 20.91 6.62
CA ILE A 158 -0.76 20.72 6.12
C ILE A 158 -0.79 19.80 4.91
N VAL A 159 -0.33 20.27 3.76
CA VAL A 159 -0.39 19.56 2.49
C VAL A 159 1.00 19.33 1.93
N PHE A 160 1.29 18.08 1.57
CA PHE A 160 2.46 17.67 0.80
C PHE A 160 2.03 17.17 -0.57
N LYS A 161 2.41 17.86 -1.64
CA LYS A 161 2.13 17.52 -3.03
C LYS A 161 3.40 17.12 -3.75
N ARG A 162 3.55 15.86 -4.13
CA ARG A 162 4.78 15.29 -4.76
C ARG A 162 6.08 15.60 -3.99
N CYS A 163 6.03 15.50 -2.68
CA CYS A 163 7.17 15.77 -1.81
C CYS A 163 8.01 14.51 -1.50
N ALA A 164 9.19 14.71 -0.90
CA ALA A 164 10.04 13.61 -0.43
C ALA A 164 10.81 14.01 0.85
N ASP A 165 11.22 12.99 1.63
CA ASP A 165 11.99 13.17 2.86
C ASP A 165 11.29 14.12 3.86
N VAL A 166 10.10 13.73 4.31
CA VAL A 166 9.25 14.52 5.20
C VAL A 166 9.30 13.97 6.62
N THR A 167 9.53 14.85 7.58
CA THR A 167 9.44 14.52 9.00
C THR A 167 8.53 15.52 9.72
N ALA A 168 7.51 15.03 10.44
CA ALA A 168 6.68 15.83 11.34
C ALA A 168 6.66 15.20 12.73
N ARG A 169 6.98 15.98 13.77
CA ARG A 169 7.03 15.50 15.15
C ARG A 169 6.41 16.49 16.11
N ARG A 170 5.58 16.00 17.03
CA ARG A 170 4.92 16.81 18.08
C ARG A 170 4.21 18.04 17.53
N VAL A 171 3.66 17.94 16.34
CA VAL A 171 2.79 18.97 15.75
C VAL A 171 1.37 18.71 16.23
N THR A 172 0.72 19.79 16.66
CA THR A 172 -0.71 19.77 16.98
C THR A 172 -1.48 20.52 15.90
N ILE A 173 -2.53 19.89 15.36
CA ILE A 173 -3.50 20.54 14.48
C ILE A 173 -4.83 20.53 15.21
N ASP A 174 -5.39 21.70 15.46
CA ASP A 174 -6.69 21.91 16.10
C ASP A 174 -7.53 22.81 15.17
N SER A 175 -8.31 22.21 14.27
CA SER A 175 -8.90 22.91 13.15
C SER A 175 -10.38 22.54 12.96
N HIS A 176 -11.27 23.44 13.42
CA HIS A 176 -12.73 23.32 13.33
C HIS A 176 -13.40 24.59 12.82
N GLY A 177 -12.60 25.56 12.38
CA GLY A 177 -13.09 26.89 12.01
C GLY A 177 -13.83 26.94 10.67
N ASN A 178 -13.71 25.91 9.83
CA ASN A 178 -14.35 25.89 8.51
C ASN A 178 -14.47 24.44 7.98
N GLY A 179 -15.13 24.19 6.86
CA GLY A 179 -15.17 22.88 6.19
C GLY A 179 -13.88 22.55 5.44
N ASN A 180 -13.67 21.27 5.12
CA ASN A 180 -12.44 20.75 4.49
C ASN A 180 -11.16 21.15 5.25
N ASN A 181 -11.19 21.03 6.54
CA ASN A 181 -10.08 21.37 7.41
C ASN A 181 -9.33 20.10 7.85
N ASP A 182 -8.96 19.29 6.86
CA ASP A 182 -8.14 18.11 7.01
C ASP A 182 -6.85 18.42 7.79
N GLY A 183 -6.30 17.44 8.47
CA GLY A 183 -5.05 17.59 9.21
C GLY A 183 -3.83 17.57 8.31
N PHE A 184 -3.38 16.36 7.96
CA PHE A 184 -2.27 16.13 7.03
C PHE A 184 -2.78 15.48 5.75
N ASP A 185 -2.54 16.13 4.61
CA ASP A 185 -2.75 15.58 3.27
C ASP A 185 -1.40 15.19 2.65
N ILE A 186 -1.22 13.90 2.38
CA ILE A 186 0.10 13.31 2.13
C ILE A 186 0.15 12.70 0.73
N GLU A 187 0.71 13.41 -0.23
CA GLU A 187 1.16 12.89 -1.52
C GLU A 187 2.70 13.02 -1.57
N ALA A 188 3.39 12.12 -0.87
CA ALA A 188 4.83 12.20 -0.67
C ALA A 188 5.47 10.81 -0.51
N LYS A 189 6.82 10.77 -0.59
CA LYS A 189 7.65 9.58 -0.31
C LYS A 189 8.54 9.81 0.90
N ASP A 190 8.87 8.70 1.59
CA ASP A 190 9.77 8.71 2.74
C ASP A 190 9.30 9.68 3.83
N VAL A 191 8.08 9.42 4.33
CA VAL A 191 7.38 10.28 5.30
C VAL A 191 7.38 9.64 6.68
N GLN A 192 7.75 10.41 7.70
CA GLN A 192 7.69 10.05 9.12
C GLN A 192 6.87 11.08 9.88
N ILE A 193 5.69 10.71 10.38
CA ILE A 193 4.85 11.54 11.24
C ILE A 193 4.74 10.86 12.60
N GLU A 194 5.24 11.51 13.65
CA GLU A 194 5.37 10.88 14.96
C GLU A 194 4.91 11.81 16.08
N ASP A 195 4.21 11.24 17.07
CA ASP A 195 3.80 11.93 18.29
C ASP A 195 2.95 13.20 18.02
N CYS A 196 2.21 13.21 16.89
CA CYS A 196 1.36 14.32 16.49
C CYS A 196 -0.09 14.12 16.95
N ILE A 197 -0.80 15.23 17.15
CA ILE A 197 -2.22 15.25 17.49
C ILE A 197 -2.94 16.05 16.42
N VAL A 198 -3.96 15.44 15.81
CA VAL A 198 -4.87 16.12 14.91
C VAL A 198 -6.27 16.05 15.49
N ASP A 199 -6.88 17.21 15.70
CA ASP A 199 -8.27 17.39 16.10
C ASP A 199 -8.94 18.29 15.04
N ALA A 200 -9.66 17.67 14.10
CA ALA A 200 -10.10 18.34 12.89
C ALA A 200 -11.57 18.05 12.54
N GLY A 201 -12.17 18.96 11.81
CA GLY A 201 -13.54 18.78 11.31
C GLY A 201 -13.63 17.76 10.17
N ASP A 202 -12.55 17.56 9.42
CA ASP A 202 -12.46 16.60 8.32
C ASP A 202 -11.38 15.54 8.58
N ASP A 203 -10.80 14.91 7.55
CA ASP A 203 -9.86 13.77 7.66
C ASP A 203 -8.57 14.17 8.39
N CYS A 204 -8.11 13.35 9.36
CA CYS A 204 -6.93 13.71 10.16
C CYS A 204 -5.59 13.42 9.48
N TYR A 205 -5.35 12.17 9.07
CA TYR A 205 -4.13 11.73 8.39
C TYR A 205 -4.55 11.08 7.08
N CYS A 206 -4.43 11.79 5.99
CA CYS A 206 -4.98 11.42 4.70
C CYS A 206 -3.87 11.22 3.66
N VAL A 207 -3.63 9.98 3.24
CA VAL A 207 -2.68 9.63 2.19
C VAL A 207 -3.42 9.66 0.85
N LYS A 208 -3.03 10.57 -0.04
CA LYS A 208 -3.65 10.80 -1.36
C LYS A 208 -2.66 10.49 -2.48
N SER A 209 -3.16 10.13 -3.65
CA SER A 209 -2.40 9.93 -4.89
C SER A 209 -3.18 10.51 -6.05
N ASN A 210 -3.03 11.81 -6.29
CA ASN A 210 -3.67 12.53 -7.37
C ASN A 210 -2.93 12.39 -8.69
N ASP A 211 -1.58 12.40 -8.63
CA ASP A 211 -0.73 12.31 -9.81
C ASP A 211 -0.48 10.84 -10.19
N PRO A 212 -0.99 10.36 -11.35
CA PRO A 212 -0.77 8.99 -11.81
C PRO A 212 0.70 8.63 -12.03
N GLY A 213 1.56 9.64 -12.26
CA GLY A 213 3.00 9.46 -12.47
C GLY A 213 3.82 9.46 -11.18
N PHE A 214 3.22 9.83 -10.05
CA PHE A 214 3.92 9.89 -8.77
C PHE A 214 3.59 8.68 -7.88
N THR A 215 4.61 8.07 -7.30
CA THR A 215 4.44 7.00 -6.31
C THR A 215 4.54 7.55 -4.90
N VAL A 216 3.46 7.44 -4.15
CA VAL A 216 3.44 7.66 -2.70
C VAL A 216 3.94 6.40 -2.03
N GLU A 217 5.04 6.48 -1.29
CA GLU A 217 5.63 5.29 -0.68
C GLU A 217 6.39 5.58 0.62
N ASN A 218 6.52 4.54 1.46
CA ASN A 218 7.24 4.61 2.72
C ASN A 218 6.67 5.68 3.67
N VAL A 219 5.34 5.71 3.82
CA VAL A 219 4.66 6.62 4.75
C VAL A 219 4.45 5.91 6.08
N ALA A 220 4.94 6.49 7.16
CA ALA A 220 4.75 5.98 8.51
C ALA A 220 4.18 7.05 9.43
N VAL A 221 3.03 6.76 10.04
CA VAL A 221 2.37 7.56 11.08
C VAL A 221 2.39 6.76 12.37
N ARG A 222 3.07 7.27 13.39
CA ARG A 222 3.32 6.51 14.61
C ARG A 222 2.99 7.30 15.87
N ARG A 223 2.38 6.64 16.86
CA ARG A 223 2.02 7.21 18.15
C ARG A 223 1.23 8.52 18.05
N CYS A 224 0.42 8.58 17.01
CA CYS A 224 -0.40 9.76 16.70
C CYS A 224 -1.84 9.60 17.19
N VAL A 225 -2.48 10.74 17.40
CA VAL A 225 -3.89 10.81 17.79
C VAL A 225 -4.68 11.46 16.66
N ALA A 226 -5.77 10.81 16.25
CA ALA A 226 -6.74 11.34 15.30
C ALA A 226 -8.07 11.57 15.99
N ARG A 227 -8.53 12.81 16.02
CA ARG A 227 -9.86 13.23 16.48
C ARG A 227 -10.54 13.90 15.30
N SER A 228 -11.63 13.32 14.83
CA SER A 228 -12.23 13.76 13.58
C SER A 228 -13.75 13.69 13.61
N HIS A 229 -14.38 14.61 12.86
CA HIS A 229 -15.78 14.48 12.45
C HIS A 229 -15.94 13.69 11.14
N SER A 230 -14.83 13.34 10.46
CA SER A 230 -14.77 12.51 9.24
C SER A 230 -13.93 11.24 9.48
N ASN A 231 -12.76 11.09 8.88
CA ASN A 231 -11.95 9.88 9.05
C ASN A 231 -10.67 10.14 9.87
N GLY A 232 -10.27 9.15 10.65
CA GLY A 232 -9.05 9.23 11.45
C GLY A 232 -7.79 9.05 10.61
N PHE A 233 -7.55 7.81 10.17
CA PHE A 233 -6.40 7.40 9.35
C PHE A 233 -6.92 6.93 7.99
N LYS A 234 -6.59 7.66 6.93
CA LYS A 234 -7.20 7.45 5.62
C LYS A 234 -6.16 7.25 4.52
N ILE A 235 -6.47 6.35 3.59
CA ILE A 235 -5.87 6.28 2.26
C ILE A 235 -6.99 6.55 1.25
N GLY A 236 -6.82 7.56 0.45
CA GLY A 236 -7.87 8.05 -0.48
C GLY A 236 -8.36 9.46 -0.06
N THR A 237 -9.44 10.00 -0.62
CA THR A 237 -10.25 9.38 -1.68
C THR A 237 -9.50 9.33 -3.01
N ALA A 238 -8.64 10.33 -3.31
CA ALA A 238 -7.86 10.37 -4.53
C ALA A 238 -6.84 9.20 -4.58
N THR A 239 -7.06 8.29 -5.52
CA THR A 239 -6.24 7.08 -5.73
C THR A 239 -6.01 6.82 -7.21
N HIS A 240 -5.49 7.83 -7.93
CA HIS A 240 -5.20 7.75 -9.37
C HIS A 240 -3.84 7.11 -9.67
N GLY A 241 -2.86 7.28 -8.78
CA GLY A 241 -1.50 6.77 -8.93
C GLY A 241 -1.22 5.54 -8.06
N THR A 242 0.02 5.44 -7.59
CA THR A 242 0.47 4.32 -6.74
C THR A 242 0.66 4.76 -5.30
N VAL A 243 0.06 4.01 -4.38
CA VAL A 243 0.28 4.10 -2.93
C VAL A 243 0.82 2.76 -2.45
N ARG A 244 1.99 2.75 -1.82
CA ARG A 244 2.59 1.52 -1.31
C ARG A 244 3.39 1.73 -0.02
N ASN A 245 3.46 0.67 0.80
CA ASN A 245 4.19 0.65 2.07
C ASN A 245 3.78 1.81 3.00
N VAL A 246 2.48 1.86 3.32
CA VAL A 246 1.90 2.80 4.28
C VAL A 246 1.67 2.10 5.62
N ARG A 247 2.04 2.75 6.71
CA ARG A 247 1.94 2.19 8.07
C ARG A 247 1.31 3.20 9.03
N PHE A 248 0.31 2.75 9.76
CA PHE A 248 -0.27 3.42 10.92
C PHE A 248 0.03 2.55 12.16
N GLU A 249 0.92 3.00 13.04
CA GLU A 249 1.46 2.17 14.10
C GLU A 249 1.29 2.81 15.48
N SER A 250 0.71 2.07 16.44
CA SER A 250 0.53 2.50 17.85
C SER A 250 -0.24 3.83 17.97
N CYS A 251 -1.35 3.94 17.23
CA CYS A 251 -2.13 5.17 17.11
C CYS A 251 -3.45 5.08 17.92
N ARG A 252 -4.10 6.23 18.08
CA ARG A 252 -5.41 6.34 18.70
C ARG A 252 -6.36 7.14 17.81
N ALA A 253 -7.59 6.66 17.68
CA ALA A 253 -8.69 7.36 17.03
C ALA A 253 -9.71 7.67 18.11
N GLU A 254 -9.95 8.96 18.37
CA GLU A 254 -10.77 9.45 19.48
C GLU A 254 -11.87 10.38 18.96
N ALA A 255 -12.93 10.60 19.75
CA ALA A 255 -13.91 11.63 19.43
C ALA A 255 -13.23 13.02 19.37
N PRO A 256 -13.70 13.94 18.51
CA PRO A 256 -13.22 15.31 18.50
C PRO A 256 -13.48 16.00 19.84
N THR A 257 -12.70 17.03 20.18
CA THR A 257 -12.86 17.75 21.45
C THR A 257 -13.78 18.97 21.34
N ARG A 258 -14.01 19.43 20.12
CA ARG A 258 -14.87 20.60 19.84
C ARG A 258 -15.98 20.24 18.83
N ASP A 259 -17.12 20.93 18.96
CA ASP A 259 -18.14 20.96 17.91
C ASP A 259 -17.61 21.70 16.68
N PHE A 260 -18.01 21.22 15.52
CA PHE A 260 -17.81 21.90 14.27
C PHE A 260 -19.16 22.39 13.76
N LEU A 261 -19.41 23.69 13.88
CA LEU A 261 -20.66 24.26 13.47
C LEU A 261 -20.66 24.67 11.99
N ASP A 262 -21.71 24.32 11.30
CA ASP A 262 -21.91 24.75 9.92
C ASP A 262 -22.27 26.24 9.89
N ASN A 263 -21.34 27.08 9.46
CA ASN A 263 -21.49 28.52 9.35
C ASN A 263 -21.94 29.01 7.94
N ARG A 264 -22.30 28.07 7.04
CA ARG A 264 -22.79 28.40 5.71
C ARG A 264 -24.26 28.78 5.75
N PRO A 265 -24.66 30.05 5.44
CA PRO A 265 -26.04 30.51 5.53
C PRO A 265 -27.06 29.70 4.72
N SER A 266 -26.65 29.19 3.55
CA SER A 266 -27.48 28.37 2.66
C SER A 266 -27.58 26.90 3.05
N SER A 267 -26.79 26.44 4.03
CA SER A 267 -26.80 25.05 4.44
C SER A 267 -28.07 24.71 5.24
N PRO A 268 -28.67 23.52 5.01
CA PRO A 268 -29.79 23.05 5.84
C PRO A 268 -29.36 22.79 7.29
N ASN A 269 -28.05 22.75 7.56
CA ASN A 269 -27.46 22.56 8.88
C ASN A 269 -26.91 23.86 9.50
N PHE A 270 -27.22 25.04 8.92
CA PHE A 270 -26.73 26.31 9.44
C PHE A 270 -26.99 26.49 10.94
N GLY A 271 -25.93 26.79 11.67
CA GLY A 271 -25.96 26.91 13.14
C GLY A 271 -26.05 25.58 13.89
N ARG A 272 -25.95 24.46 13.20
CA ARG A 272 -25.88 23.10 13.78
C ARG A 272 -24.51 22.51 13.51
N MET A 273 -24.23 21.34 14.11
CA MET A 273 -23.00 20.61 13.80
C MET A 273 -22.92 20.32 12.29
N HIS A 274 -21.82 20.68 11.68
CA HIS A 274 -21.60 20.53 10.21
C HIS A 274 -21.80 19.09 9.75
N PHE A 275 -21.23 18.13 10.46
CA PHE A 275 -21.39 16.71 10.23
C PHE A 275 -22.33 16.04 11.23
N TYR A 276 -23.48 16.69 11.51
CA TYR A 276 -24.45 16.07 12.40
C TYR A 276 -24.89 14.69 11.89
N ARG A 277 -24.61 13.69 12.69
CA ARG A 277 -25.02 12.30 12.44
C ARG A 277 -25.89 11.83 13.58
N PRO A 278 -27.17 11.53 13.31
CA PRO A 278 -28.10 11.04 14.36
C PRO A 278 -27.56 9.80 15.08
N GLU A 279 -26.79 8.96 14.39
CA GLU A 279 -26.17 7.75 14.95
C GLU A 279 -25.17 8.04 16.06
N LEU A 280 -24.56 9.22 16.04
CA LEU A 280 -23.56 9.67 17.01
C LEU A 280 -24.09 10.74 17.99
N ALA A 281 -25.40 11.00 17.99
CA ALA A 281 -26.04 12.01 18.85
C ALA A 281 -25.83 11.77 20.37
N HIS A 282 -25.43 10.58 20.76
CA HIS A 282 -25.10 10.25 22.16
C HIS A 282 -23.70 10.72 22.57
N LEU A 283 -22.84 11.06 21.62
CA LEU A 283 -21.54 11.68 21.88
C LEU A 283 -21.72 13.18 22.03
N LYS A 284 -21.06 13.78 23.02
CA LYS A 284 -21.24 15.19 23.40
C LYS A 284 -20.95 16.15 22.26
N VAL A 285 -19.93 15.88 21.50
CA VAL A 285 -19.43 16.75 20.40
C VAL A 285 -19.47 16.05 19.04
N GLY A 286 -20.26 14.98 18.90
CA GLY A 286 -20.28 14.16 17.70
C GLY A 286 -19.08 13.22 17.61
N GLY A 287 -18.78 12.74 16.40
CA GLY A 287 -17.71 11.79 16.14
C GLY A 287 -17.48 11.52 14.67
N GLY A 288 -16.47 10.68 14.39
CA GLY A 288 -16.02 10.38 13.04
C GLY A 288 -16.77 9.25 12.34
N LEU A 289 -16.45 9.07 11.06
CA LEU A 289 -16.95 8.00 10.20
C LEU A 289 -16.15 6.71 10.41
N GLY A 290 -14.98 6.61 9.79
CA GLY A 290 -14.07 5.48 9.88
C GLY A 290 -12.83 5.83 10.69
N ALA A 291 -12.52 5.04 11.73
CA ALA A 291 -11.24 5.24 12.43
C ALA A 291 -10.06 4.94 11.48
N VAL A 292 -10.18 3.88 10.68
CA VAL A 292 -9.33 3.58 9.54
C VAL A 292 -10.20 3.47 8.28
N SER A 293 -9.87 4.24 7.24
CA SER A 293 -10.50 4.19 5.93
C SER A 293 -9.44 3.95 4.86
N ILE A 294 -9.49 2.80 4.19
CA ILE A 294 -8.55 2.44 3.13
C ILE A 294 -9.34 2.28 1.85
N GLU A 295 -9.11 3.17 0.91
CA GLU A 295 -9.93 3.30 -0.28
C GLU A 295 -9.07 3.18 -1.55
N ASN A 296 -9.61 2.52 -2.58
CA ASN A 296 -9.09 2.58 -3.93
C ASN A 296 -10.26 2.70 -4.90
N VAL A 297 -10.63 3.93 -5.23
CA VAL A 297 -11.87 4.24 -5.94
C VAL A 297 -11.68 4.99 -7.25
N ASP A 298 -10.45 5.31 -7.62
CA ASP A 298 -10.11 6.03 -8.86
C ASP A 298 -9.23 5.19 -9.82
N GLY A 299 -9.06 3.89 -9.53
CA GLY A 299 -8.42 2.96 -10.46
C GLY A 299 -6.90 2.83 -10.35
N GLY A 300 -6.28 3.43 -9.34
CA GLY A 300 -4.83 3.33 -9.10
C GLY A 300 -4.39 2.04 -8.39
N ARG A 301 -3.20 2.07 -7.83
CA ARG A 301 -2.59 0.95 -7.09
C ARG A 301 -2.49 1.29 -5.62
N VAL A 302 -3.08 0.49 -4.76
CA VAL A 302 -2.91 0.57 -3.30
C VAL A 302 -2.46 -0.80 -2.81
N GLU A 303 -1.25 -0.89 -2.26
CA GLU A 303 -0.68 -2.15 -1.79
C GLU A 303 0.31 -1.96 -0.63
N GLY A 304 0.44 -2.98 0.23
CA GLY A 304 1.39 -2.94 1.34
C GLY A 304 0.96 -2.00 2.48
N VAL A 305 -0.33 -2.00 2.82
CA VAL A 305 -0.88 -1.18 3.90
C VAL A 305 -0.86 -1.96 5.22
N ARG A 306 -0.37 -1.34 6.28
CA ARG A 306 -0.31 -1.92 7.63
C ARG A 306 -0.92 -0.97 8.66
N VAL A 307 -1.85 -1.48 9.43
CA VAL A 307 -2.36 -0.86 10.65
C VAL A 307 -1.99 -1.78 11.79
N ASP A 308 -1.19 -1.32 12.74
CA ASP A 308 -0.75 -2.14 13.86
C ASP A 308 -0.80 -1.37 15.18
N GLY A 309 -1.70 -1.77 16.05
CA GLY A 309 -1.94 -1.09 17.32
C GLY A 309 -2.79 0.17 17.15
N LEU A 310 -4.11 0.00 17.13
CA LEU A 310 -5.06 1.11 17.06
C LEU A 310 -6.11 0.99 18.18
N ASP A 311 -6.19 2.00 19.03
CA ASP A 311 -7.27 2.18 19.98
C ASP A 311 -8.35 3.07 19.37
N VAL A 312 -9.62 2.62 19.41
CA VAL A 312 -10.74 3.30 18.75
C VAL A 312 -11.84 3.69 19.71
N ALA A 313 -12.21 4.97 19.71
CA ALA A 313 -13.40 5.50 20.37
C ALA A 313 -13.95 6.70 19.59
N GLY A 314 -15.26 6.94 19.62
CA GLY A 314 -15.84 8.11 19.00
C GLY A 314 -16.01 8.04 17.48
N PHE A 315 -15.91 6.87 16.87
CA PHE A 315 -16.11 6.67 15.43
C PHE A 315 -17.28 5.72 15.17
N MET A 316 -17.98 5.95 14.04
CA MET A 316 -19.08 5.10 13.61
C MET A 316 -18.63 3.66 13.44
N VAL A 317 -17.48 3.47 12.74
CA VAL A 317 -16.89 2.15 12.52
C VAL A 317 -15.37 2.18 12.71
N PRO A 318 -14.76 1.12 13.26
CA PRO A 318 -13.30 0.99 13.34
C PRO A 318 -12.61 0.84 12.00
N ILE A 319 -13.20 0.07 11.07
CA ILE A 319 -12.56 -0.36 9.83
C ILE A 319 -13.49 -0.13 8.65
N PHE A 320 -13.00 0.57 7.64
CA PHE A 320 -13.65 0.73 6.34
C PHE A 320 -12.63 0.52 5.22
N VAL A 321 -12.81 -0.53 4.42
CA VAL A 321 -11.97 -0.84 3.26
C VAL A 321 -12.85 -0.92 2.03
N ARG A 322 -12.61 -0.05 1.03
CA ARG A 322 -13.51 0.09 -0.12
C ARG A 322 -12.78 0.21 -1.45
N ALA A 323 -13.12 -0.69 -2.38
CA ALA A 323 -12.88 -0.49 -3.80
C ALA A 323 -14.08 0.23 -4.45
N GLY A 324 -13.84 0.98 -5.53
CA GLY A 324 -14.91 1.69 -6.23
C GLY A 324 -14.50 2.17 -7.62
N THR A 325 -15.43 2.88 -8.27
CA THR A 325 -15.23 3.48 -9.59
C THR A 325 -15.77 4.92 -9.59
N ARG A 326 -15.32 5.73 -8.63
CA ARG A 326 -15.84 7.09 -8.40
C ARG A 326 -15.78 7.99 -9.63
N THR A 327 -14.72 7.89 -10.41
CA THR A 327 -14.53 8.69 -11.62
C THR A 327 -15.27 8.14 -12.84
N GLY A 328 -16.10 7.11 -12.69
CA GLY A 328 -16.76 6.41 -13.79
C GLY A 328 -15.80 5.58 -14.66
N ARG A 329 -14.54 5.51 -14.30
CA ARG A 329 -13.54 4.70 -15.00
C ARG A 329 -13.65 3.26 -14.52
N ALA A 330 -13.65 2.33 -15.46
CA ALA A 330 -13.51 0.92 -15.14
C ALA A 330 -12.22 0.70 -14.36
N CYS A 331 -12.23 -0.21 -13.39
CA CYS A 331 -11.04 -0.56 -12.63
C CYS A 331 -9.92 -0.95 -13.57
N GLY A 332 -8.84 -0.22 -13.51
CA GLY A 332 -7.66 -0.49 -14.32
C GLY A 332 -7.47 0.36 -15.55
N THR A 333 -8.22 1.47 -15.75
CA THR A 333 -7.92 2.34 -16.87
C THR A 333 -7.91 3.83 -16.50
N PRO A 334 -6.72 4.47 -16.59
CA PRO A 334 -6.23 5.04 -17.84
C PRO A 334 -5.48 3.95 -18.64
N PRO A 335 -5.31 4.10 -19.96
CA PRO A 335 -4.48 3.18 -20.74
C PRO A 335 -3.11 3.03 -20.07
N GLY A 336 -2.77 1.78 -19.63
CA GLY A 336 -1.50 1.48 -18.97
C GLY A 336 -1.50 1.40 -17.45
N SER A 337 -2.55 1.79 -16.73
CA SER A 337 -2.63 1.57 -15.28
C SER A 337 -3.38 0.28 -14.95
N GLN A 338 -2.77 -0.55 -14.12
CA GLN A 338 -3.45 -1.74 -13.57
C GLN A 338 -4.01 -1.38 -12.20
N TYR A 339 -5.32 -1.52 -12.04
CA TYR A 339 -5.94 -1.52 -10.72
C TYR A 339 -5.31 -2.59 -9.84
N VAL A 340 -4.84 -2.18 -8.67
CA VAL A 340 -4.34 -3.10 -7.64
C VAL A 340 -4.83 -2.62 -6.28
N PHE A 341 -5.51 -3.50 -5.56
CA PHE A 341 -5.91 -3.23 -4.19
C PHE A 341 -5.69 -4.49 -3.36
N ARG A 342 -4.53 -4.56 -2.71
CA ARG A 342 -4.09 -5.79 -2.06
C ARG A 342 -3.06 -5.56 -0.95
N ASP A 343 -2.74 -6.66 -0.24
CA ASP A 343 -1.73 -6.72 0.82
C ASP A 343 -2.03 -5.70 1.93
N ILE A 344 -3.22 -5.85 2.52
CA ILE A 344 -3.72 -5.01 3.60
C ILE A 344 -3.72 -5.84 4.89
N GLU A 345 -3.01 -5.38 5.89
CA GLU A 345 -3.03 -6.00 7.22
C GLU A 345 -3.49 -4.99 8.26
N ILE A 346 -4.51 -5.37 9.02
CA ILE A 346 -5.05 -4.59 10.14
C ILE A 346 -4.94 -5.45 11.38
N ALA A 347 -4.05 -5.07 12.30
CA ALA A 347 -3.68 -5.86 13.44
C ALA A 347 -3.77 -5.06 14.75
N ASN A 348 -4.05 -5.78 15.86
CA ASN A 348 -4.04 -5.23 17.21
C ASN A 348 -4.96 -3.99 17.35
N VAL A 349 -6.20 -4.12 16.85
CA VAL A 349 -7.23 -3.08 16.93
C VAL A 349 -8.18 -3.39 18.07
N ARG A 350 -8.42 -2.43 18.94
CA ARG A 350 -9.38 -2.57 20.02
C ARG A 350 -10.18 -1.28 20.21
N GLY A 351 -11.40 -1.40 20.68
CA GLY A 351 -12.20 -0.22 21.01
C GLY A 351 -13.69 -0.39 20.77
N VAL A 352 -14.34 0.72 20.45
CA VAL A 352 -15.79 0.83 20.34
C VAL A 352 -16.21 1.30 18.95
N SER A 353 -17.21 0.61 18.38
CA SER A 353 -17.99 1.09 17.23
C SER A 353 -19.22 1.80 17.76
N GLU A 354 -19.28 3.11 17.54
CA GLU A 354 -20.27 4.00 18.19
C GLU A 354 -21.63 4.06 17.48
N SER A 355 -21.80 3.31 16.39
CA SER A 355 -23.03 3.31 15.62
C SER A 355 -23.60 1.92 15.41
N GLY A 356 -24.76 1.82 14.75
CA GLY A 356 -25.31 0.57 14.26
C GLY A 356 -24.72 0.11 12.93
N TYR A 357 -23.81 0.89 12.31
CA TYR A 357 -23.11 0.47 11.09
C TYR A 357 -22.01 -0.54 11.41
N ALA A 358 -21.77 -1.46 10.50
CA ALA A 358 -20.70 -2.44 10.60
C ALA A 358 -19.42 -1.91 9.96
N SER A 359 -18.27 -2.33 10.47
CA SER A 359 -17.01 -2.31 9.71
C SER A 359 -17.21 -3.04 8.39
N SER A 360 -16.55 -2.62 7.33
CA SER A 360 -16.71 -3.29 6.04
C SER A 360 -15.40 -3.41 5.25
N ILE A 361 -15.29 -4.51 4.48
CA ILE A 361 -14.25 -4.76 3.51
C ILE A 361 -14.94 -5.14 2.21
N SER A 362 -14.93 -4.25 1.21
CA SER A 362 -15.78 -4.47 0.04
C SER A 362 -15.12 -4.06 -1.27
N GLY A 363 -15.18 -5.00 -2.22
CA GLY A 363 -14.94 -4.75 -3.63
C GLY A 363 -16.20 -4.30 -4.36
N VAL A 364 -16.05 -4.09 -5.66
CA VAL A 364 -17.14 -3.91 -6.63
C VAL A 364 -16.88 -4.83 -7.82
N THR A 365 -17.89 -5.00 -8.68
CA THR A 365 -17.71 -5.80 -9.90
C THR A 365 -16.52 -5.31 -10.71
N GLY A 366 -15.59 -6.21 -11.04
CA GLY A 366 -14.33 -5.90 -11.71
C GLY A 366 -13.22 -5.29 -10.83
N CYS A 367 -13.50 -4.86 -9.59
CA CYS A 367 -12.54 -4.26 -8.68
C CYS A 367 -12.59 -4.93 -7.31
N ARG A 368 -11.90 -6.04 -7.18
CA ARG A 368 -11.86 -6.82 -5.94
C ARG A 368 -10.76 -6.33 -4.99
N VAL A 369 -10.98 -6.50 -3.70
CA VAL A 369 -9.94 -6.34 -2.67
C VAL A 369 -9.24 -7.69 -2.51
N ARG A 370 -7.90 -7.70 -2.38
CA ARG A 370 -7.15 -8.97 -2.34
C ARG A 370 -6.18 -9.02 -1.16
N ASP A 371 -5.95 -10.20 -0.61
CA ASP A 371 -4.99 -10.48 0.48
C ASP A 371 -5.17 -9.51 1.65
N VAL A 372 -6.30 -9.64 2.34
CA VAL A 372 -6.64 -8.84 3.52
C VAL A 372 -6.52 -9.72 4.77
N ARG A 373 -5.82 -9.22 5.77
CA ARG A 373 -5.62 -9.92 7.05
C ARG A 373 -6.09 -9.06 8.21
N LEU A 374 -7.06 -9.57 8.96
CA LEU A 374 -7.44 -9.02 10.27
C LEU A 374 -6.86 -9.92 11.35
N ARG A 375 -6.09 -9.35 12.28
CA ARG A 375 -5.44 -10.11 13.37
C ARG A 375 -5.56 -9.37 14.70
N ASN A 376 -6.02 -10.08 15.73
CA ASN A 376 -6.21 -9.51 17.08
C ASN A 376 -7.10 -8.25 17.04
N VAL A 377 -8.29 -8.37 16.50
CA VAL A 377 -9.30 -7.30 16.43
C VAL A 377 -10.37 -7.57 17.48
N ASP A 378 -10.53 -6.70 18.48
CA ASP A 378 -11.53 -6.81 19.53
C ASP A 378 -12.34 -5.53 19.65
N VAL A 379 -13.59 -5.56 19.19
CA VAL A 379 -14.46 -4.39 19.05
C VAL A 379 -15.77 -4.61 19.78
N VAL A 380 -16.14 -3.65 20.61
CA VAL A 380 -17.45 -3.56 21.24
C VAL A 380 -18.35 -2.70 20.37
N CYS A 381 -19.44 -3.26 19.88
CA CYS A 381 -20.38 -2.60 18.99
C CYS A 381 -21.61 -2.08 19.75
N ARG A 382 -22.04 -0.87 19.44
CA ARG A 382 -23.25 -0.29 20.00
C ARG A 382 -24.52 -1.07 19.63
N GLY A 383 -24.57 -1.61 18.39
CA GLY A 383 -25.75 -2.20 17.80
C GLY A 383 -26.75 -1.15 17.27
N ALA A 384 -27.75 -1.62 16.55
CA ALA A 384 -28.75 -0.77 15.87
C ALA A 384 -30.11 -0.72 16.55
N GLY A 385 -30.29 -1.50 17.60
CA GLY A 385 -31.61 -1.77 18.19
C GLY A 385 -32.42 -2.79 17.36
N ARG A 386 -33.41 -3.42 17.98
CA ARG A 386 -34.12 -4.58 17.41
C ARG A 386 -34.79 -4.24 16.07
N ALA A 387 -35.63 -3.22 16.02
CA ALA A 387 -36.42 -2.92 14.81
C ALA A 387 -35.56 -2.58 13.58
N ARG A 388 -34.49 -1.78 13.76
CA ARG A 388 -33.58 -1.42 12.66
C ARG A 388 -32.75 -2.62 12.21
N SER A 389 -32.34 -3.47 13.13
CA SER A 389 -31.52 -4.64 12.83
C SER A 389 -32.33 -5.75 12.14
N GLU A 390 -33.61 -5.92 12.44
CA GLU A 390 -34.52 -6.87 11.75
C GLU A 390 -34.64 -6.51 10.26
N VAL A 391 -34.81 -5.23 9.92
CA VAL A 391 -34.85 -4.77 8.54
C VAL A 391 -33.51 -4.96 7.82
N ALA A 392 -32.42 -4.69 8.51
CA ALA A 392 -31.07 -4.78 7.94
C ALA A 392 -30.60 -6.23 7.74
N ALA A 393 -31.07 -7.19 8.55
CA ALA A 393 -30.63 -8.59 8.51
C ALA A 393 -30.94 -9.27 7.17
N THR A 394 -32.03 -8.88 6.51
CA THR A 394 -32.49 -9.47 5.24
C THR A 394 -32.27 -8.57 4.02
N ARG A 395 -31.61 -7.43 4.23
CA ARG A 395 -31.44 -6.41 3.18
C ARG A 395 -30.39 -6.85 2.16
N ALA A 396 -30.72 -6.72 0.86
CA ALA A 396 -29.74 -6.77 -0.21
C ALA A 396 -28.89 -5.48 -0.19
N VAL A 397 -27.57 -5.61 -0.14
CA VAL A 397 -26.64 -4.47 -0.16
C VAL A 397 -26.42 -4.04 -1.61
N PRO A 398 -26.74 -2.78 -1.98
CA PRO A 398 -26.55 -2.35 -3.36
C PRO A 398 -25.08 -2.17 -3.70
N ASP A 399 -24.72 -2.46 -4.94
CA ASP A 399 -23.44 -2.04 -5.51
C ASP A 399 -23.50 -0.53 -5.80
N VAL A 400 -22.76 0.22 -5.03
CA VAL A 400 -22.70 1.70 -5.10
C VAL A 400 -21.32 2.16 -5.57
N SER A 401 -20.80 1.52 -6.61
CA SER A 401 -19.42 1.63 -7.08
C SER A 401 -18.94 3.06 -7.37
N GLY A 402 -19.84 3.94 -7.87
CA GLY A 402 -19.55 5.33 -8.21
C GLY A 402 -19.78 6.35 -7.08
N LYS A 403 -20.30 5.93 -5.92
CA LYS A 403 -20.52 6.85 -4.81
C LYS A 403 -19.22 7.23 -4.11
N TYR A 404 -19.24 8.41 -3.47
CA TYR A 404 -18.19 8.84 -2.56
C TYR A 404 -18.07 7.81 -1.41
N PRO A 405 -16.85 7.31 -1.10
CA PRO A 405 -16.68 6.21 -0.18
C PRO A 405 -16.73 6.67 1.28
N GLU A 406 -17.80 6.30 1.95
CA GLU A 406 -18.01 6.49 3.39
C GLU A 406 -18.66 5.24 3.97
N CYS A 407 -18.46 4.96 5.24
CA CYS A 407 -18.97 3.74 5.88
C CYS A 407 -20.51 3.61 5.83
N ASN A 408 -21.23 4.71 5.65
CA ASN A 408 -22.69 4.78 5.52
C ASN A 408 -23.21 4.84 4.06
N MET A 409 -22.31 4.78 3.06
CA MET A 409 -22.62 4.95 1.63
C MET A 409 -23.65 3.97 1.07
N PHE A 410 -23.85 2.84 1.69
CA PHE A 410 -24.69 1.74 1.20
C PHE A 410 -26.21 2.01 1.30
N GLY A 411 -26.63 3.20 1.70
CA GLY A 411 -28.05 3.59 1.79
C GLY A 411 -28.83 2.93 2.92
N GLY A 412 -28.14 2.43 3.93
CA GLY A 412 -28.69 1.80 5.15
C GLY A 412 -27.69 0.88 5.84
N LEU A 413 -28.15 0.26 6.93
CA LEU A 413 -27.32 -0.66 7.70
C LEU A 413 -26.96 -1.90 6.89
N LEU A 414 -25.78 -2.44 7.10
CA LEU A 414 -25.30 -3.69 6.52
C LEU A 414 -25.90 -4.90 7.25
N PRO A 415 -25.91 -6.11 6.65
CA PRO A 415 -26.47 -7.32 7.27
C PRO A 415 -25.72 -7.86 8.48
N ALA A 416 -24.62 -7.25 8.87
CA ALA A 416 -23.85 -7.54 10.08
C ALA A 416 -23.87 -6.35 11.04
N PHE A 417 -23.62 -6.59 12.34
CA PHE A 417 -23.40 -5.48 13.27
C PHE A 417 -21.91 -5.16 13.49
N GLY A 418 -21.01 -6.10 13.22
CA GLY A 418 -19.57 -5.97 13.47
C GLY A 418 -18.75 -5.83 12.18
N LEU A 419 -18.75 -6.85 11.33
CA LEU A 419 -17.98 -6.88 10.08
C LEU A 419 -18.82 -7.46 8.94
N TRP A 420 -18.85 -6.75 7.82
CA TRP A 420 -19.38 -7.24 6.55
C TRP A 420 -18.29 -7.24 5.49
N ALA A 421 -18.15 -8.33 4.73
CA ALA A 421 -17.22 -8.40 3.62
C ALA A 421 -17.92 -8.89 2.34
N ASP A 422 -17.52 -8.32 1.20
CA ASP A 422 -18.03 -8.64 -0.14
C ASP A 422 -16.95 -8.45 -1.20
N LYS A 423 -16.87 -9.36 -2.18
CA LYS A 423 -15.91 -9.33 -3.29
C LYS A 423 -14.46 -9.18 -2.81
N VAL A 424 -14.05 -10.06 -1.89
CA VAL A 424 -12.71 -10.11 -1.31
C VAL A 424 -12.05 -11.45 -1.62
N ASP A 425 -10.85 -11.40 -2.21
CA ASP A 425 -10.03 -12.57 -2.48
C ASP A 425 -8.95 -12.72 -1.40
N GLY A 426 -8.99 -13.79 -0.62
CA GLY A 426 -7.97 -14.09 0.38
C GLY A 426 -8.12 -13.29 1.67
N LEU A 427 -9.32 -13.28 2.25
CA LEU A 427 -9.56 -12.76 3.59
C LEU A 427 -9.06 -13.76 4.64
N THR A 428 -8.20 -13.31 5.54
CA THR A 428 -7.77 -14.07 6.71
C THR A 428 -8.27 -13.38 7.99
N LEU A 429 -8.95 -14.12 8.83
CA LEU A 429 -9.43 -13.66 10.13
C LEU A 429 -8.74 -14.46 11.24
N GLU A 430 -7.94 -13.80 12.05
CA GLU A 430 -7.20 -14.40 13.15
C GLU A 430 -7.49 -13.64 14.44
N ASN A 431 -8.14 -14.31 15.39
CA ASN A 431 -8.44 -13.69 16.69
C ASN A 431 -9.28 -12.40 16.53
N VAL A 432 -10.37 -12.49 15.77
CA VAL A 432 -11.26 -11.37 15.46
C VAL A 432 -12.57 -11.52 16.21
N SER A 433 -12.93 -10.53 16.99
CA SER A 433 -14.12 -10.48 17.83
C SER A 433 -14.86 -9.15 17.65
N PHE A 434 -16.13 -9.27 17.32
CA PHE A 434 -17.09 -8.18 17.38
C PHE A 434 -18.22 -8.61 18.32
N ARG A 435 -18.46 -7.85 19.37
CA ARG A 435 -19.48 -8.18 20.37
C ARG A 435 -20.34 -6.97 20.68
N LEU A 436 -21.59 -7.18 21.00
CA LEU A 436 -22.47 -6.11 21.44
C LEU A 436 -22.03 -5.64 22.84
N ARG A 437 -22.16 -4.33 23.07
CA ARG A 437 -22.00 -3.76 24.41
C ARG A 437 -23.11 -4.29 25.34
N GLU A 438 -22.89 -4.23 26.63
CA GLU A 438 -23.91 -4.58 27.63
C GLU A 438 -25.18 -3.74 27.40
N GLY A 439 -26.34 -4.41 27.38
CA GLY A 439 -27.63 -3.81 27.09
C GLY A 439 -27.84 -3.36 25.62
N GLY A 440 -26.92 -3.65 24.74
CA GLY A 440 -27.07 -3.43 23.28
C GLY A 440 -27.99 -4.49 22.67
N GLU A 441 -28.86 -4.06 21.74
CA GLU A 441 -29.74 -4.98 20.99
C GLU A 441 -29.39 -4.94 19.51
N ASP A 442 -29.24 -6.13 18.91
CA ASP A 442 -29.09 -6.30 17.48
C ASP A 442 -29.40 -7.77 17.11
N VAL A 443 -30.21 -8.02 16.09
CA VAL A 443 -30.54 -9.36 15.63
C VAL A 443 -29.63 -9.87 14.51
N ARG A 444 -28.78 -8.99 13.96
CA ARG A 444 -27.83 -9.36 12.92
C ARG A 444 -26.66 -10.17 13.53
N PRO A 445 -26.04 -11.07 12.75
CA PRO A 445 -24.79 -11.70 13.19
C PRO A 445 -23.65 -10.69 13.32
N ALA A 446 -22.65 -11.04 14.12
CA ALA A 446 -21.47 -10.20 14.30
C ALA A 446 -20.66 -10.04 13.00
N VAL A 447 -20.53 -11.13 12.23
CA VAL A 447 -19.76 -11.17 10.98
C VAL A 447 -20.61 -11.79 9.88
N VAL A 448 -20.65 -11.12 8.72
CA VAL A 448 -21.24 -11.65 7.48
C VAL A 448 -20.22 -11.55 6.37
N LEU A 449 -19.90 -12.69 5.78
CA LEU A 449 -19.09 -12.81 4.58
C LEU A 449 -20.03 -13.27 3.44
N THR A 450 -20.10 -12.52 2.35
CA THR A 450 -20.91 -12.94 1.20
C THR A 450 -20.29 -14.18 0.52
N PRO A 451 -21.01 -14.89 -0.35
CA PRO A 451 -20.43 -15.99 -1.14
C PRO A 451 -19.23 -15.57 -2.00
N ASP A 452 -19.14 -14.28 -2.34
CA ASP A 452 -18.04 -13.70 -3.12
C ASP A 452 -16.76 -13.42 -2.29
N VAL A 453 -16.69 -13.88 -1.04
CA VAL A 453 -15.51 -13.75 -0.20
C VAL A 453 -14.77 -15.08 -0.10
N GLN A 454 -13.52 -15.10 -0.56
CA GLN A 454 -12.64 -16.23 -0.34
C GLN A 454 -11.87 -16.07 0.98
N VAL A 455 -12.15 -16.95 1.93
CA VAL A 455 -11.43 -17.01 3.21
C VAL A 455 -10.25 -17.95 3.10
N LEU A 456 -9.08 -17.51 3.60
CA LEU A 456 -7.89 -18.34 3.72
C LEU A 456 -7.61 -18.68 5.20
N PRO A 457 -7.09 -19.87 5.49
CA PRO A 457 -6.64 -20.19 6.84
C PRO A 457 -5.44 -19.29 7.23
N PRO A 458 -5.32 -18.94 8.51
CA PRO A 458 -4.14 -18.26 9.02
C PRO A 458 -2.87 -19.07 8.77
N TRP A 459 -1.76 -18.42 8.46
CA TRP A 459 -0.49 -19.09 8.18
C TRP A 459 -0.03 -20.02 9.31
N LYS A 460 -0.30 -19.68 10.57
CA LYS A 460 0.03 -20.54 11.72
C LYS A 460 -0.63 -21.93 11.65
N ASP A 461 -1.83 -22.02 11.04
CA ASP A 461 -2.58 -23.28 10.91
C ASP A 461 -2.05 -24.14 9.74
N LEU A 462 -1.27 -23.53 8.84
CA LEU A 462 -0.59 -24.19 7.74
C LEU A 462 0.83 -24.64 8.09
N ALA A 463 1.36 -24.22 9.23
CA ALA A 463 2.75 -24.46 9.62
C ALA A 463 3.01 -25.95 9.83
N ILE A 464 4.08 -26.43 9.19
CA ILE A 464 4.54 -27.81 9.26
C ILE A 464 6.04 -27.87 9.59
N ARG A 465 6.49 -29.06 10.00
CA ARG A 465 7.91 -29.40 10.07
C ARG A 465 8.16 -30.66 9.28
N VAL A 466 9.12 -30.61 8.38
CA VAL A 466 9.54 -31.72 7.52
C VAL A 466 10.91 -32.18 7.97
N THR A 467 11.09 -33.45 8.26
CA THR A 467 12.42 -34.00 8.60
C THR A 467 13.24 -34.17 7.33
N SER A 468 14.37 -33.51 7.27
CA SER A 468 15.34 -33.67 6.18
C SER A 468 15.93 -35.09 6.19
N THR A 469 15.84 -35.77 5.08
CA THR A 469 16.45 -37.11 4.94
C THR A 469 17.99 -37.05 4.87
N ARG A 470 18.55 -35.85 4.65
CA ARG A 470 19.98 -35.62 4.49
C ARG A 470 20.73 -35.53 5.83
N ASP A 471 20.14 -34.89 6.83
CA ASP A 471 20.81 -34.62 8.11
C ASP A 471 19.89 -34.80 9.34
N GLY A 472 18.65 -35.25 9.16
CA GLY A 472 17.70 -35.46 10.24
C GLY A 472 17.10 -34.19 10.86
N SER A 473 17.48 -33.02 10.39
CA SER A 473 16.96 -31.73 10.93
C SER A 473 15.50 -31.49 10.55
N ALA A 474 14.75 -30.84 11.45
CA ALA A 474 13.37 -30.50 11.22
C ALA A 474 13.24 -29.13 10.51
N GLN A 475 12.88 -29.13 9.25
CA GLN A 475 12.75 -27.93 8.42
C GLN A 475 11.34 -27.36 8.48
N PRO A 476 11.16 -26.06 8.80
CA PRO A 476 9.85 -25.45 8.79
C PRO A 476 9.33 -25.23 7.36
N GLY A 477 8.03 -25.13 7.23
CA GLY A 477 7.33 -24.81 5.98
C GLY A 477 5.85 -24.63 6.22
N TYR A 478 5.10 -24.36 5.16
CA TYR A 478 3.64 -24.25 5.19
C TYR A 478 3.05 -25.15 4.13
N LEU A 479 2.00 -25.89 4.52
CA LEU A 479 1.26 -26.78 3.62
C LEU A 479 -0.24 -26.47 3.70
N TYR A 480 -0.82 -26.09 2.58
CA TYR A 480 -2.25 -26.00 2.40
C TYR A 480 -2.76 -27.19 1.60
N VAL A 481 -3.78 -27.86 2.11
CA VAL A 481 -4.43 -28.99 1.47
C VAL A 481 -5.90 -28.60 1.22
N PRO A 482 -6.34 -28.50 -0.04
CA PRO A 482 -7.72 -28.15 -0.33
C PRO A 482 -8.66 -29.31 0.05
N PRO A 483 -9.92 -29.03 0.45
CA PRO A 483 -10.90 -30.05 0.80
C PRO A 483 -11.05 -31.16 -0.28
N ALA A 484 -11.01 -30.77 -1.55
CA ALA A 484 -11.14 -31.69 -2.69
C ALA A 484 -10.03 -32.77 -2.77
N ALA A 485 -8.89 -32.57 -2.09
CA ALA A 485 -7.82 -33.56 -2.04
C ALA A 485 -8.19 -34.84 -1.27
N LYS A 486 -9.30 -34.84 -0.52
CA LYS A 486 -9.83 -36.07 0.11
C LYS A 486 -10.41 -37.02 -0.91
N ASP A 487 -11.04 -36.50 -1.95
CA ASP A 487 -11.86 -37.29 -2.87
C ASP A 487 -11.22 -37.47 -4.25
N ARG A 488 -10.31 -36.58 -4.63
CA ARG A 488 -9.68 -36.62 -5.96
C ARG A 488 -8.22 -36.16 -5.91
N LYS A 489 -7.46 -36.52 -6.95
CA LYS A 489 -6.10 -36.00 -7.16
C LYS A 489 -6.14 -34.52 -7.47
N VAL A 490 -5.30 -33.74 -6.77
CA VAL A 490 -5.16 -32.30 -6.95
C VAL A 490 -3.71 -31.93 -7.34
N PRO A 491 -3.51 -30.89 -8.14
CA PRO A 491 -2.18 -30.34 -8.38
C PRO A 491 -1.50 -29.86 -7.09
N LEU A 492 -0.18 -29.80 -7.11
CA LEU A 492 0.63 -29.19 -6.06
C LEU A 492 1.42 -28.02 -6.64
N LEU A 493 1.26 -26.84 -6.07
CA LEU A 493 2.15 -25.71 -6.32
C LEU A 493 3.20 -25.64 -5.20
N VAL A 494 4.47 -25.68 -5.58
CA VAL A 494 5.62 -25.40 -4.70
C VAL A 494 6.10 -23.99 -5.01
N ALA A 495 6.02 -23.08 -4.03
CA ALA A 495 6.52 -21.72 -4.17
C ALA A 495 7.79 -21.53 -3.33
N LEU A 496 8.77 -20.80 -3.86
CA LEU A 496 10.07 -20.63 -3.24
C LEU A 496 10.30 -19.16 -2.86
N HIS A 497 10.75 -18.93 -1.61
CA HIS A 497 11.02 -17.58 -1.10
C HIS A 497 12.25 -16.95 -1.78
N SER A 498 12.36 -15.63 -1.67
CA SER A 498 13.44 -14.84 -2.26
C SER A 498 14.76 -14.98 -1.48
N TRP A 499 15.82 -14.28 -1.94
CA TRP A 499 17.20 -14.39 -1.41
C TRP A 499 17.31 -14.09 0.09
N SER A 500 16.72 -12.99 0.53
CA SER A 500 16.95 -12.42 1.86
C SER A 500 16.01 -12.92 2.96
N PHE A 501 15.11 -13.84 2.64
CA PHE A 501 14.04 -14.30 3.51
C PHE A 501 13.99 -15.82 3.59
N GLY A 502 13.33 -16.35 4.62
CA GLY A 502 12.88 -17.75 4.71
C GLY A 502 11.35 -17.83 4.50
N CYS A 503 10.76 -18.97 4.82
CA CYS A 503 9.32 -19.18 4.67
C CYS A 503 8.47 -18.32 5.64
N GLU A 504 9.07 -17.77 6.69
CA GLU A 504 8.40 -16.82 7.61
C GLU A 504 7.97 -15.53 6.90
N PHE A 505 8.58 -15.20 5.77
CA PHE A 505 8.14 -14.11 4.92
C PHE A 505 6.97 -14.57 4.05
N THR A 506 5.76 -14.50 4.63
CA THR A 506 4.53 -15.00 4.01
C THR A 506 3.89 -14.07 2.99
N ARG A 507 4.61 -13.04 2.52
CA ARG A 507 4.18 -12.16 1.42
C ARG A 507 4.44 -12.81 0.06
N SER A 508 4.36 -12.06 -1.02
CA SER A 508 4.66 -12.59 -2.36
C SER A 508 6.11 -13.16 -2.43
N PRO A 509 6.33 -14.38 -2.94
CA PRO A 509 5.36 -15.21 -3.67
C PRO A 509 4.45 -16.08 -2.79
N GLY A 510 4.69 -16.17 -1.47
CA GLY A 510 3.97 -17.06 -0.58
C GLY A 510 2.46 -16.78 -0.55
N ALA A 511 2.04 -15.55 -0.20
CA ALA A 511 0.63 -15.16 -0.12
C ALA A 511 -0.09 -15.32 -1.48
N PHE A 512 0.56 -14.89 -2.56
CA PHE A 512 0.02 -15.02 -3.90
C PHE A 512 -0.16 -16.49 -4.30
N GLY A 513 0.83 -17.34 -4.03
CA GLY A 513 0.79 -18.77 -4.31
C GLY A 513 -0.31 -19.49 -3.54
N LEU A 514 -0.48 -19.17 -2.25
CA LEU A 514 -1.55 -19.72 -1.42
C LEU A 514 -2.94 -19.32 -1.94
N LEU A 515 -3.15 -18.01 -2.19
CA LEU A 515 -4.41 -17.49 -2.71
C LEU A 515 -4.82 -18.17 -4.02
N GLU A 516 -3.91 -18.20 -4.98
CA GLU A 516 -4.17 -18.74 -6.29
C GLU A 516 -4.32 -20.28 -6.28
N SER A 517 -3.62 -20.97 -5.38
CA SER A 517 -3.83 -22.41 -5.17
C SER A 517 -5.20 -22.70 -4.58
N ALA A 518 -5.62 -21.92 -3.59
CA ALA A 518 -6.94 -22.07 -2.98
C ALA A 518 -8.06 -21.84 -4.00
N LYS A 519 -7.96 -20.81 -4.84
CA LYS A 519 -8.92 -20.52 -5.93
C LYS A 519 -9.05 -21.68 -6.92
N ARG A 520 -7.94 -22.33 -7.25
CA ARG A 520 -7.90 -23.45 -8.21
C ARG A 520 -8.18 -24.82 -7.60
N GLY A 521 -8.34 -24.88 -6.28
CA GLY A 521 -8.45 -26.17 -5.56
C GLY A 521 -7.17 -26.98 -5.62
N TRP A 522 -6.01 -26.33 -5.65
CA TRP A 522 -4.70 -26.95 -5.62
C TRP A 522 -4.15 -27.06 -4.19
N ALA A 523 -3.29 -28.02 -3.94
CA ALA A 523 -2.44 -28.00 -2.76
C ALA A 523 -1.30 -26.99 -2.95
N PHE A 524 -0.82 -26.44 -1.85
CA PHE A 524 0.25 -25.45 -1.86
C PHE A 524 1.30 -25.78 -0.81
N TYR A 525 2.58 -25.78 -1.20
CA TYR A 525 3.71 -25.98 -0.31
C TYR A 525 4.71 -24.82 -0.40
N TYR A 526 5.07 -24.27 0.76
CA TYR A 526 6.00 -23.16 0.87
C TYR A 526 7.13 -23.55 1.85
N PRO A 527 8.24 -24.13 1.35
CA PRO A 527 9.35 -24.62 2.17
C PRO A 527 10.27 -23.49 2.66
N HIS A 528 10.97 -23.76 3.76
CA HIS A 528 12.06 -22.92 4.26
C HIS A 528 13.37 -23.12 3.48
N PHE A 529 13.62 -24.30 2.99
CA PHE A 529 14.85 -24.77 2.28
C PHE A 529 16.13 -24.05 2.76
N ARG A 530 16.33 -24.02 4.09
CA ARG A 530 17.51 -23.45 4.79
C ARG A 530 17.66 -21.93 4.68
N GLY A 531 16.71 -21.23 4.02
CA GLY A 531 16.79 -19.78 3.81
C GLY A 531 16.98 -18.95 5.05
N PRO A 532 17.47 -17.69 4.94
CA PRO A 532 17.82 -16.95 3.71
C PRO A 532 19.02 -17.55 2.94
N ASN A 533 19.12 -17.25 1.65
CA ASN A 533 20.17 -17.77 0.76
C ASN A 533 21.59 -17.22 1.06
N SER A 534 21.77 -16.49 2.13
CA SER A 534 23.05 -16.00 2.64
C SER A 534 23.75 -16.96 3.61
N ARG A 535 23.28 -18.21 3.70
CA ARG A 535 23.83 -19.26 4.56
C ARG A 535 24.45 -20.39 3.74
N PRO A 536 25.51 -21.02 4.19
CA PRO A 536 26.16 -22.18 3.49
C PRO A 536 25.18 -23.33 3.24
N GLU A 537 24.24 -23.59 4.15
CA GLU A 537 23.24 -24.65 4.07
C GLU A 537 22.13 -24.36 3.08
N ALA A 538 21.96 -23.07 2.68
CA ALA A 538 20.99 -22.59 1.69
C ALA A 538 21.64 -22.42 0.30
N CYS A 539 21.15 -21.49 -0.49
CA CYS A 539 21.75 -21.08 -1.78
C CYS A 539 22.12 -22.25 -2.69
N GLY A 540 21.18 -23.15 -2.93
CA GLY A 540 21.39 -24.28 -3.84
C GLY A 540 22.30 -25.39 -3.30
N SER A 541 22.56 -25.46 -1.99
CA SER A 541 23.24 -26.60 -1.35
C SER A 541 22.46 -27.90 -1.52
N ASP A 542 23.13 -29.04 -1.35
CA ASP A 542 22.46 -30.34 -1.37
C ASP A 542 21.41 -30.49 -0.26
N LEU A 543 21.61 -29.81 0.88
CA LEU A 543 20.64 -29.77 1.97
C LEU A 543 19.37 -29.05 1.53
N ALA A 544 19.49 -27.85 0.96
CA ALA A 544 18.34 -27.04 0.53
C ALA A 544 17.54 -27.73 -0.60
N VAL A 545 18.25 -28.39 -1.53
CA VAL A 545 17.62 -29.17 -2.61
C VAL A 545 16.87 -30.37 -2.04
N GLN A 546 17.49 -31.14 -1.13
CA GLN A 546 16.85 -32.31 -0.53
C GLN A 546 15.64 -31.93 0.31
N ASP A 547 15.68 -30.82 1.06
CA ASP A 547 14.55 -30.36 1.88
C ASP A 547 13.30 -30.04 1.06
N ILE A 548 13.49 -29.52 -0.16
CA ILE A 548 12.36 -29.30 -1.10
C ILE A 548 11.77 -30.64 -1.54
N VAL A 549 12.62 -31.62 -1.88
CA VAL A 549 12.20 -33.00 -2.28
C VAL A 549 11.46 -33.69 -1.14
N ASP A 550 11.99 -33.63 0.08
CA ASP A 550 11.40 -34.22 1.28
C ASP A 550 10.04 -33.59 1.58
N GLY A 551 9.91 -32.28 1.39
CA GLY A 551 8.63 -31.57 1.57
C GLY A 551 7.57 -31.96 0.55
N ILE A 552 7.95 -32.23 -0.70
CA ILE A 552 7.03 -32.77 -1.71
C ILE A 552 6.59 -34.20 -1.32
N ALA A 553 7.50 -35.03 -0.84
CA ALA A 553 7.17 -36.36 -0.31
C ALA A 553 6.22 -36.26 0.88
N TYR A 554 6.47 -35.31 1.80
CA TYR A 554 5.61 -35.02 2.94
C TYR A 554 4.20 -34.61 2.50
N ALA A 555 4.07 -33.74 1.48
CA ALA A 555 2.79 -33.31 0.93
C ALA A 555 2.02 -34.49 0.30
N LYS A 556 2.70 -35.33 -0.49
CA LYS A 556 2.11 -36.54 -1.11
C LYS A 556 1.61 -37.56 -0.07
N ALA A 557 2.25 -37.63 1.08
CA ALA A 557 1.83 -38.51 2.18
C ALA A 557 0.56 -38.01 2.92
N ARG A 558 0.20 -36.74 2.77
CA ARG A 558 -0.91 -36.07 3.49
C ARG A 558 -2.07 -35.63 2.61
N ALA A 559 -1.88 -35.62 1.31
CA ALA A 559 -2.87 -35.18 0.35
C ALA A 559 -2.79 -36.04 -0.90
N ASN A 560 -3.93 -36.25 -1.56
CA ASN A 560 -4.00 -36.97 -2.84
C ASN A 560 -3.45 -36.06 -3.97
N ILE A 561 -2.12 -35.90 -4.02
CA ILE A 561 -1.44 -35.07 -5.02
C ILE A 561 -1.39 -35.81 -6.37
N ASP A 562 -1.71 -35.09 -7.45
CA ASP A 562 -1.47 -35.58 -8.81
C ASP A 562 0.03 -35.51 -9.14
N PRO A 563 0.72 -36.65 -9.31
CA PRO A 563 2.16 -36.65 -9.55
C PRO A 563 2.55 -36.03 -10.90
N ASP A 564 1.60 -35.90 -11.83
CA ASP A 564 1.84 -35.32 -13.15
C ASP A 564 1.49 -33.83 -13.20
N ARG A 565 1.07 -33.23 -12.07
CA ARG A 565 0.77 -31.80 -11.93
C ARG A 565 1.40 -31.22 -10.68
N ILE A 566 2.72 -31.32 -10.60
CA ILE A 566 3.54 -30.67 -9.57
C ILE A 566 4.27 -29.51 -10.23
N TYR A 567 3.98 -28.29 -9.77
CA TYR A 567 4.45 -27.06 -10.34
C TYR A 567 5.43 -26.34 -9.40
N LEU A 568 6.36 -25.61 -9.98
CA LEU A 568 7.36 -24.86 -9.24
C LEU A 568 7.32 -23.38 -9.63
N LEU A 569 7.30 -22.48 -8.63
CA LEU A 569 7.24 -21.04 -8.81
C LEU A 569 8.29 -20.36 -7.91
N GLY A 570 9.15 -19.53 -8.48
CA GLY A 570 10.09 -18.74 -7.70
C GLY A 570 10.55 -17.49 -8.41
N GLY A 571 10.84 -16.45 -7.64
CA GLY A 571 11.40 -15.19 -8.14
C GLY A 571 12.68 -14.81 -7.41
N SER A 572 13.63 -14.13 -8.10
CA SER A 572 14.90 -13.71 -7.52
C SER A 572 15.70 -14.92 -6.99
N GLY A 573 16.03 -14.93 -5.69
CA GLY A 573 16.62 -16.11 -5.03
C GLY A 573 15.75 -17.37 -5.12
N GLY A 574 14.42 -17.24 -5.12
CA GLY A 574 13.49 -18.34 -5.42
C GLY A 574 13.56 -18.78 -6.89
N GLY A 575 13.81 -17.85 -7.82
CA GLY A 575 14.04 -18.11 -9.23
C GLY A 575 15.35 -18.89 -9.47
N HIS A 576 16.40 -18.55 -8.72
CA HIS A 576 17.65 -19.33 -8.66
C HIS A 576 17.36 -20.78 -8.27
N MET A 577 16.69 -20.98 -7.13
CA MET A 577 16.34 -22.32 -6.68
C MET A 577 15.39 -23.05 -7.63
N ALA A 578 14.45 -22.36 -8.27
CA ALA A 578 13.52 -22.97 -9.24
C ALA A 578 14.27 -23.54 -10.45
N LEU A 579 15.22 -22.79 -11.01
CA LEU A 579 16.07 -23.27 -12.11
C LEU A 579 17.00 -24.41 -11.67
N LEU A 580 17.54 -24.31 -10.45
CA LEU A 580 18.40 -25.35 -9.91
C LEU A 580 17.64 -26.66 -9.71
N MET A 581 16.44 -26.60 -9.12
CA MET A 581 15.55 -27.75 -8.95
C MET A 581 15.10 -28.34 -10.28
N ALA A 582 14.82 -27.51 -11.29
CA ALA A 582 14.51 -28.00 -12.64
C ALA A 582 15.67 -28.83 -13.23
N GLY A 583 16.90 -28.39 -13.04
CA GLY A 583 18.09 -29.11 -13.54
C GLY A 583 18.47 -30.36 -12.73
N ARG A 584 18.30 -30.32 -11.39
CA ARG A 584 18.72 -31.42 -10.51
C ARG A 584 17.66 -32.49 -10.30
N HIS A 585 16.39 -32.13 -10.41
CA HIS A 585 15.23 -33.03 -10.25
C HIS A 585 14.20 -32.83 -11.36
N PRO A 586 14.60 -33.01 -12.65
CA PRO A 586 13.69 -32.78 -13.78
C PRO A 586 12.49 -33.72 -13.78
N GLU A 587 12.60 -34.88 -13.13
CA GLU A 587 11.57 -35.91 -13.04
C GLU A 587 10.34 -35.50 -12.20
N ILE A 588 10.45 -34.41 -11.41
CA ILE A 588 9.36 -34.00 -10.51
C ILE A 588 8.36 -33.08 -11.22
N TRP A 589 8.83 -32.18 -12.09
CA TRP A 589 8.11 -30.99 -12.47
C TRP A 589 7.23 -31.16 -13.71
N ALA A 590 5.97 -30.78 -13.60
CA ALA A 590 5.07 -30.59 -14.73
C ALA A 590 5.29 -29.24 -15.42
N GLY A 591 5.78 -28.25 -14.69
CA GLY A 591 6.14 -26.95 -15.20
C GLY A 591 6.87 -26.10 -14.13
N VAL A 592 7.73 -25.20 -14.59
CA VAL A 592 8.55 -24.34 -13.74
C VAL A 592 8.45 -22.90 -14.23
N VAL A 593 8.21 -21.96 -13.30
CA VAL A 593 8.27 -20.51 -13.55
C VAL A 593 9.41 -19.93 -12.72
N ALA A 594 10.38 -19.34 -13.38
CA ALA A 594 11.53 -18.67 -12.78
C ALA A 594 11.52 -17.17 -13.15
N GLY A 595 11.24 -16.32 -12.18
CA GLY A 595 11.24 -14.87 -12.35
C GLY A 595 12.54 -14.23 -11.87
N CYS A 596 13.12 -13.31 -12.63
CA CYS A 596 14.36 -12.58 -12.31
C CYS A 596 15.48 -13.50 -11.73
N PRO A 597 15.76 -14.68 -12.33
CA PRO A 597 16.56 -15.71 -11.68
C PRO A 597 18.04 -15.34 -11.69
N ILE A 598 18.75 -15.66 -10.60
CA ILE A 598 20.21 -15.72 -10.60
C ILE A 598 20.60 -17.08 -11.17
N SER A 599 21.15 -17.12 -12.37
CA SER A 599 21.47 -18.38 -13.07
C SER A 599 22.91 -18.84 -12.89
N ASP A 600 23.83 -17.93 -12.56
CA ASP A 600 25.25 -18.18 -12.32
C ASP A 600 25.72 -17.34 -11.13
N VAL A 601 25.99 -18.00 -10.00
CA VAL A 601 26.36 -17.29 -8.77
C VAL A 601 27.79 -16.74 -8.82
N GLY A 602 28.67 -17.33 -9.64
CA GLY A 602 30.02 -16.81 -9.85
C GLY A 602 30.02 -15.52 -10.65
N ARG A 603 29.21 -15.48 -11.71
CA ARG A 603 28.99 -14.27 -12.50
C ARG A 603 28.33 -13.19 -11.66
N TRP A 604 27.28 -13.53 -10.92
CA TRP A 604 26.58 -12.58 -10.07
C TRP A 604 27.46 -12.01 -8.95
N HIS A 605 28.41 -12.82 -8.43
CA HIS A 605 29.45 -12.33 -7.52
C HIS A 605 30.26 -11.20 -8.18
N ALA A 606 30.77 -11.42 -9.39
CA ALA A 606 31.57 -10.41 -10.11
C ALA A 606 30.76 -9.13 -10.39
N GLU A 607 29.51 -9.28 -10.84
CA GLU A 607 28.62 -8.19 -11.13
C GLU A 607 28.28 -7.35 -9.89
N THR A 608 27.91 -8.01 -8.77
CA THR A 608 27.60 -7.32 -7.52
C THR A 608 28.82 -6.72 -6.83
N SER A 609 30.00 -7.32 -6.99
CA SER A 609 31.27 -6.73 -6.51
C SER A 609 31.58 -5.40 -7.18
N ALA A 610 31.16 -5.21 -8.42
CA ALA A 610 31.37 -3.97 -9.18
C ALA A 610 30.32 -2.90 -8.86
N MET A 611 29.25 -3.21 -8.13
CA MET A 611 28.21 -2.25 -7.77
C MET A 611 28.66 -1.30 -6.65
N THR A 612 28.35 -0.03 -6.79
CA THR A 612 28.68 1.01 -5.81
C THR A 612 27.55 1.29 -4.79
N ASN A 613 26.41 0.62 -4.93
CA ASN A 613 25.26 0.73 -4.04
C ASN A 613 25.21 -0.40 -3.00
N GLY A 614 24.16 -0.46 -2.19
CA GLY A 614 23.96 -1.48 -1.17
C GLY A 614 23.96 -2.94 -1.67
N ASN A 615 23.85 -3.17 -2.98
CA ASN A 615 23.87 -4.49 -3.60
C ASN A 615 25.26 -5.14 -3.62
N ALA A 616 26.33 -4.38 -3.43
CA ALA A 616 27.69 -4.91 -3.24
C ALA A 616 27.78 -5.94 -2.09
N ARG A 617 26.83 -5.91 -1.15
CA ARG A 617 26.74 -6.90 -0.06
C ARG A 617 26.55 -8.34 -0.54
N TYR A 618 25.93 -8.53 -1.71
CA TYR A 618 25.65 -9.89 -2.21
C TYR A 618 26.93 -10.67 -2.56
N ALA A 619 27.95 -10.00 -3.06
CA ALA A 619 29.24 -10.62 -3.30
C ALA A 619 29.83 -11.20 -2.00
N ARG A 620 29.84 -10.43 -0.90
CA ARG A 620 30.31 -10.89 0.42
C ARG A 620 29.44 -12.02 0.98
N MET A 621 28.12 -11.98 0.74
CA MET A 621 27.23 -13.08 1.11
C MET A 621 27.60 -14.36 0.36
N LEU A 622 27.89 -14.28 -0.94
CA LEU A 622 28.29 -15.43 -1.74
C LEU A 622 29.65 -16.01 -1.28
N GLU A 623 30.61 -15.16 -0.93
CA GLU A 623 31.89 -15.60 -0.36
C GLU A 623 31.69 -16.38 0.95
N ALA A 624 30.79 -15.84 1.84
CA ALA A 624 30.45 -16.54 3.08
C ALA A 624 29.76 -17.91 2.82
N VAL A 625 28.87 -17.95 1.84
CA VAL A 625 28.12 -19.14 1.44
C VAL A 625 29.02 -20.20 0.83
N CYS A 626 29.93 -19.80 -0.05
CA CYS A 626 30.83 -20.72 -0.81
C CYS A 626 32.17 -21.01 -0.08
N GLY A 627 32.42 -20.31 1.03
CA GLY A 627 33.65 -20.45 1.80
C GLY A 627 34.88 -19.79 1.17
N GLY A 628 34.69 -18.75 0.37
CA GLY A 628 35.73 -17.96 -0.29
C GLY A 628 35.30 -17.42 -1.64
N ALA A 629 36.16 -16.64 -2.31
CA ALA A 629 35.89 -16.03 -3.61
C ALA A 629 35.80 -17.08 -4.75
N PRO A 630 35.19 -16.75 -5.91
CA PRO A 630 35.02 -17.71 -7.02
C PRO A 630 36.34 -18.35 -7.51
N ARG A 631 37.46 -17.62 -7.48
CA ARG A 631 38.78 -18.13 -7.84
C ARG A 631 39.32 -19.15 -6.84
N GLU A 632 38.89 -19.10 -5.58
CA GLU A 632 39.32 -19.93 -4.48
C GLU A 632 38.44 -21.18 -4.35
N ARG A 633 37.17 -21.06 -4.70
CA ARG A 633 36.14 -22.09 -4.57
C ARG A 633 35.34 -22.32 -5.87
N PRO A 634 35.98 -22.48 -7.03
CA PRO A 634 35.29 -22.51 -8.32
C PRO A 634 34.23 -23.62 -8.42
N ASP A 635 34.49 -24.76 -7.78
CA ASP A 635 33.59 -25.93 -7.82
C ASP A 635 32.30 -25.66 -7.03
N GLU A 636 32.40 -24.97 -5.89
CA GLU A 636 31.27 -24.61 -5.07
C GLU A 636 30.35 -23.60 -5.78
N TYR A 637 30.94 -22.61 -6.45
CA TYR A 637 30.17 -21.66 -7.28
C TYR A 637 29.49 -22.36 -8.46
N ARG A 638 30.18 -23.28 -9.14
CA ARG A 638 29.60 -24.12 -10.22
C ARG A 638 28.47 -25.00 -9.70
N HIS A 639 28.67 -25.68 -8.58
CA HIS A 639 27.67 -26.58 -7.99
C HIS A 639 26.36 -25.85 -7.65
N ARG A 640 26.47 -24.62 -7.15
CA ARG A 640 25.32 -23.78 -6.77
C ARG A 640 24.74 -22.99 -7.94
N SER A 641 25.32 -23.01 -9.13
CA SER A 641 24.86 -22.28 -10.31
C SER A 641 23.88 -23.10 -11.14
N PRO A 642 22.62 -22.65 -11.36
CA PRO A 642 21.66 -23.35 -12.22
C PRO A 642 22.19 -23.71 -13.61
N VAL A 643 22.95 -22.82 -14.25
CA VAL A 643 23.52 -23.05 -15.59
C VAL A 643 24.32 -24.34 -15.70
N THR A 644 24.89 -24.84 -14.60
CA THR A 644 25.60 -26.10 -14.53
C THR A 644 24.69 -27.31 -14.79
N TRP A 645 23.42 -27.22 -14.38
CA TRP A 645 22.49 -28.33 -14.32
C TRP A 645 21.38 -28.25 -15.39
N LEU A 646 21.10 -27.08 -15.93
CA LEU A 646 19.96 -26.83 -16.80
C LEU A 646 19.94 -27.69 -18.08
N ALA A 647 21.08 -28.20 -18.54
CA ALA A 647 21.12 -29.13 -19.67
C ALA A 647 20.26 -30.40 -19.45
N ALA A 648 20.13 -30.83 -18.19
CA ALA A 648 19.28 -31.97 -17.81
C ALA A 648 17.79 -31.64 -17.81
N ALA A 649 17.42 -30.36 -17.75
CA ALA A 649 16.04 -29.89 -17.69
C ALA A 649 15.37 -29.69 -19.07
N LYS A 650 16.00 -30.05 -20.19
CA LYS A 650 15.45 -29.77 -21.55
C LYS A 650 14.08 -30.40 -21.80
N GLY A 651 13.74 -31.46 -21.08
CA GLY A 651 12.41 -32.09 -21.14
C GLY A 651 11.34 -31.44 -20.25
N VAL A 652 11.72 -30.50 -19.36
CA VAL A 652 10.81 -29.84 -18.43
C VAL A 652 10.23 -28.59 -19.06
N PRO A 653 8.91 -28.34 -18.99
CA PRO A 653 8.33 -27.05 -19.36
C PRO A 653 8.83 -25.94 -18.45
N ILE A 654 9.55 -24.94 -18.99
CA ILE A 654 10.15 -23.85 -18.19
C ILE A 654 9.82 -22.50 -18.80
N GLN A 655 9.20 -21.61 -18.02
CA GLN A 655 9.01 -20.21 -18.35
C GLN A 655 9.95 -19.34 -17.50
N ILE A 656 10.82 -18.58 -18.17
CA ILE A 656 11.76 -17.67 -17.56
C ILE A 656 11.30 -16.23 -17.85
N GLN A 657 11.19 -15.42 -16.81
CA GLN A 657 10.68 -14.04 -16.90
C GLN A 657 11.65 -13.07 -16.24
N THR A 658 11.86 -11.89 -16.81
CA THR A 658 12.65 -10.82 -16.20
C THR A 658 12.30 -9.45 -16.76
N GLY A 659 12.58 -8.39 -15.99
CA GLY A 659 12.47 -7.01 -16.48
C GLY A 659 13.72 -6.59 -17.25
N ILE A 660 13.54 -5.72 -18.26
CA ILE A 660 14.65 -5.20 -19.07
C ILE A 660 15.57 -4.27 -18.29
N HIS A 661 15.05 -3.64 -17.23
CA HIS A 661 15.79 -2.72 -16.34
C HIS A 661 16.42 -3.43 -15.12
N ASP A 662 16.35 -4.76 -15.05
CA ASP A 662 16.96 -5.49 -13.95
C ASP A 662 18.49 -5.44 -14.06
N GLY A 663 19.17 -5.20 -12.93
CA GLY A 663 20.58 -4.85 -12.87
C GLY A 663 20.87 -3.34 -12.90
N HIS A 664 19.88 -2.49 -13.16
CA HIS A 664 19.96 -1.03 -13.18
C HIS A 664 19.05 -0.39 -12.11
N HIS A 665 19.20 0.91 -11.88
CA HIS A 665 18.31 1.69 -10.98
C HIS A 665 18.14 1.07 -9.59
N GLY A 666 19.22 0.50 -9.03
CA GLY A 666 19.18 -0.16 -7.71
C GLY A 666 18.75 -1.62 -7.73
N ASN A 667 18.39 -2.20 -8.87
CA ASN A 667 18.12 -3.63 -9.01
C ASN A 667 19.43 -4.43 -9.06
N SER A 668 19.40 -5.70 -8.62
CA SER A 668 20.62 -6.46 -8.33
C SER A 668 20.94 -7.60 -9.29
N VAL A 669 20.01 -8.00 -10.16
CA VAL A 669 20.18 -9.17 -11.05
C VAL A 669 20.09 -8.71 -12.51
N PRO A 670 21.23 -8.59 -13.22
CA PRO A 670 21.21 -8.21 -14.64
C PRO A 670 20.34 -9.13 -15.50
N VAL A 671 19.64 -8.55 -16.49
CA VAL A 671 18.74 -9.24 -17.42
C VAL A 671 19.42 -10.46 -18.09
N GLY A 672 20.72 -10.40 -18.28
CA GLY A 672 21.52 -11.46 -18.87
C GLY A 672 21.49 -12.79 -18.12
N HIS A 673 21.21 -12.81 -16.80
CA HIS A 673 21.04 -14.06 -16.06
C HIS A 673 19.87 -14.89 -16.59
N ALA A 674 18.72 -14.27 -16.81
CA ALA A 674 17.54 -14.94 -17.36
C ALA A 674 17.80 -15.43 -18.80
N VAL A 675 18.44 -14.61 -19.62
CA VAL A 675 18.76 -14.94 -21.02
C VAL A 675 19.74 -16.10 -21.13
N ARG A 676 20.79 -16.11 -20.32
CA ARG A 676 21.78 -17.21 -20.28
C ARG A 676 21.18 -18.52 -19.79
N ALA A 677 20.25 -18.45 -18.80
CA ALA A 677 19.51 -19.63 -18.38
C ALA A 677 18.68 -20.22 -19.53
N PHE A 678 17.97 -19.38 -20.29
CA PHE A 678 17.26 -19.80 -21.50
C PHE A 678 18.19 -20.40 -22.53
N ASN A 679 19.34 -19.80 -22.78
CA ASN A 679 20.33 -20.29 -23.75
C ASN A 679 20.88 -21.70 -23.39
N CYS A 680 20.93 -22.08 -22.12
CA CYS A 680 21.27 -23.44 -21.71
C CYS A 680 20.22 -24.48 -22.14
N LEU A 681 18.97 -24.08 -22.25
CA LEU A 681 17.82 -24.92 -22.60
C LEU A 681 17.55 -24.92 -24.11
N ALA A 682 17.86 -23.81 -24.77
CA ALA A 682 17.52 -23.55 -26.17
C ALA A 682 18.41 -24.33 -27.17
N ALA A 683 17.81 -24.71 -28.30
CA ALA A 683 18.56 -25.17 -29.47
C ALA A 683 19.50 -24.05 -29.96
N ALA A 684 20.60 -24.41 -30.58
CA ALA A 684 21.64 -23.44 -30.98
C ALA A 684 21.11 -22.29 -31.87
N ALA A 685 20.17 -22.60 -32.74
CA ALA A 685 19.56 -21.62 -33.64
C ALA A 685 18.64 -20.60 -32.94
N ASP A 686 18.09 -20.95 -31.75
CA ASP A 686 17.11 -20.14 -31.03
C ASP A 686 17.75 -19.30 -29.92
N ARG A 687 19.05 -19.46 -29.70
CA ARG A 687 19.79 -18.74 -28.66
C ARG A 687 19.84 -17.25 -28.92
N VAL A 688 19.73 -16.49 -27.88
CA VAL A 688 20.01 -15.06 -27.91
C VAL A 688 21.54 -14.86 -27.92
N SER A 689 22.07 -14.09 -28.85
CA SER A 689 23.52 -13.89 -28.99
C SER A 689 24.12 -13.13 -27.79
N ASP A 690 25.40 -13.38 -27.50
CA ASP A 690 26.12 -12.61 -26.47
C ASP A 690 26.16 -11.12 -26.78
N ALA A 691 26.19 -10.74 -28.05
CA ALA A 691 26.12 -9.35 -28.48
C ALA A 691 24.75 -8.70 -28.11
N THR A 692 23.66 -9.43 -28.32
CA THR A 692 22.31 -8.99 -27.91
C THR A 692 22.19 -8.90 -26.39
N ILE A 693 22.74 -9.86 -25.65
CA ILE A 693 22.73 -9.82 -24.19
C ILE A 693 23.50 -8.59 -23.68
N ALA A 694 24.71 -8.37 -24.17
CA ALA A 694 25.53 -7.21 -23.80
C ALA A 694 24.88 -5.87 -24.22
N PHE A 695 24.14 -5.86 -25.34
CA PHE A 695 23.38 -4.69 -25.76
C PHE A 695 22.24 -4.39 -24.75
N MET A 696 21.46 -5.39 -24.38
CA MET A 696 20.36 -5.23 -23.40
C MET A 696 20.88 -4.77 -22.04
N GLU A 697 21.96 -5.42 -21.53
CA GLU A 697 22.60 -5.07 -20.27
C GLU A 697 23.15 -3.62 -20.26
N ARG A 698 23.54 -3.06 -21.38
CA ARG A 698 24.08 -1.70 -21.48
C ARG A 698 23.03 -0.64 -21.75
N THR A 699 22.02 -0.93 -22.56
CA THR A 699 21.08 0.08 -23.10
C THR A 699 19.68 0.00 -22.52
N GLU A 700 19.38 -1.03 -21.73
CA GLU A 700 18.04 -1.29 -21.20
C GLU A 700 16.95 -1.39 -22.29
N THR A 701 17.37 -1.79 -23.50
CA THR A 701 16.49 -1.96 -24.66
C THR A 701 16.82 -3.24 -25.42
N VAL A 702 15.92 -3.66 -26.29
CA VAL A 702 16.12 -4.82 -27.18
C VAL A 702 16.40 -4.32 -28.60
N PRO A 703 17.39 -4.90 -29.34
CA PRO A 703 17.60 -4.57 -30.73
C PRO A 703 16.30 -4.67 -31.54
N SER A 704 16.05 -3.72 -32.43
CA SER A 704 14.77 -3.60 -33.16
C SER A 704 14.37 -4.88 -33.93
N ALA A 705 15.34 -5.58 -34.47
CA ALA A 705 15.13 -6.84 -35.22
C ALA A 705 14.70 -8.03 -34.28
N GLU A 706 14.91 -7.91 -32.99
CA GLU A 706 14.62 -8.97 -32.01
C GLU A 706 13.42 -8.66 -31.12
N ARG A 707 12.81 -7.49 -31.28
CA ARG A 707 11.66 -7.09 -30.50
C ARG A 707 10.49 -8.04 -30.70
N PHE A 708 9.79 -8.31 -29.60
CA PHE A 708 8.54 -9.06 -29.67
C PHE A 708 7.47 -8.26 -30.42
N VAL A 709 6.78 -8.94 -31.35
CA VAL A 709 5.63 -8.42 -32.05
C VAL A 709 4.44 -9.28 -31.68
N GLY A 710 3.44 -8.68 -31.04
CA GLY A 710 2.24 -9.37 -30.57
C GLY A 710 1.68 -8.73 -29.32
N THR A 711 0.57 -9.27 -28.86
CA THR A 711 -0.09 -8.87 -27.61
C THR A 711 -0.19 -10.05 -26.64
N ASP A 712 -0.09 -9.76 -25.37
CA ASP A 712 -0.35 -10.72 -24.30
C ASP A 712 -1.05 -9.94 -23.17
N PRO A 713 -2.31 -10.26 -22.85
CA PRO A 713 -3.10 -9.47 -21.90
C PRO A 713 -2.54 -9.49 -20.48
N PHE A 714 -1.70 -10.46 -20.13
CA PHE A 714 -0.98 -10.45 -18.85
C PHE A 714 0.19 -9.47 -18.82
N TYR A 715 0.58 -8.91 -19.97
CA TYR A 715 1.67 -7.94 -20.12
C TYR A 715 1.20 -6.66 -20.81
N PRO A 716 0.33 -5.87 -20.17
CA PRO A 716 -0.25 -4.67 -20.81
C PRO A 716 0.81 -3.61 -21.09
N ALA A 717 0.78 -3.06 -22.31
CA ALA A 717 1.58 -1.92 -22.68
C ALA A 717 1.01 -0.60 -22.10
N PRO A 718 1.83 0.42 -21.84
CA PRO A 718 3.31 0.41 -21.91
C PRO A 718 3.96 -0.13 -20.62
N VAL A 719 3.17 -0.34 -19.54
CA VAL A 719 3.68 -0.57 -18.16
C VAL A 719 4.46 -1.89 -18.03
N ARG A 720 3.96 -2.96 -18.66
CA ARG A 720 4.61 -4.28 -18.65
C ARG A 720 4.81 -4.84 -20.04
N GLU A 721 4.89 -3.98 -21.05
CA GLU A 721 5.06 -4.37 -22.46
C GLU A 721 6.21 -5.38 -22.63
N ILE A 722 5.93 -6.48 -23.35
CA ILE A 722 6.96 -7.46 -23.69
C ILE A 722 7.95 -6.83 -24.66
N ARG A 723 9.22 -6.83 -24.30
CA ARG A 723 10.33 -6.34 -25.13
C ARG A 723 10.93 -7.44 -25.99
N LEU A 724 11.11 -8.63 -25.41
CA LEU A 724 11.61 -9.82 -26.07
C LEU A 724 10.85 -11.04 -25.61
N ARG A 725 10.41 -11.89 -26.53
CA ARG A 725 9.96 -13.26 -26.23
C ARG A 725 10.66 -14.23 -27.15
N ARG A 726 11.25 -15.28 -26.59
CA ARG A 726 11.90 -16.39 -27.30
C ARG A 726 11.34 -17.70 -26.79
N GLN A 727 11.20 -18.64 -27.69
CA GLN A 727 10.78 -20.00 -27.37
C GLN A 727 11.69 -20.99 -28.07
N SER A 728 12.08 -22.06 -27.38
CA SER A 728 12.84 -23.17 -27.96
C SER A 728 12.50 -24.45 -27.22
N GLY A 729 11.90 -25.41 -27.91
CA GLY A 729 11.45 -26.64 -27.27
C GLY A 729 10.51 -26.38 -26.08
N ASN A 730 10.91 -26.89 -24.91
CA ASN A 730 10.14 -26.78 -23.67
C ASN A 730 10.48 -25.51 -22.85
N ALA A 731 11.26 -24.57 -23.38
CA ALA A 731 11.65 -23.34 -22.70
C ALA A 731 11.12 -22.08 -23.40
N GLN A 732 10.67 -21.12 -22.59
CA GLN A 732 10.30 -19.79 -23.07
C GLN A 732 10.96 -18.72 -22.19
N LEU A 733 11.52 -17.69 -22.82
CA LEU A 733 12.01 -16.46 -22.19
C LEU A 733 11.06 -15.32 -22.49
N THR A 734 10.69 -14.53 -21.47
CA THR A 734 9.97 -13.27 -21.61
C THR A 734 10.72 -12.16 -20.89
N VAL A 735 11.20 -11.18 -21.64
CA VAL A 735 11.76 -9.91 -21.11
C VAL A 735 10.74 -8.81 -21.31
N PHE A 736 10.38 -8.09 -20.28
CA PHE A 736 9.32 -7.10 -20.32
C PHE A 736 9.73 -5.76 -19.67
N ASN A 737 8.94 -4.74 -19.87
CA ASN A 737 9.20 -3.40 -19.33
C ASN A 737 9.00 -3.41 -17.81
N ALA A 738 10.06 -3.67 -17.06
CA ALA A 738 10.09 -3.65 -15.60
C ALA A 738 11.54 -3.66 -15.09
N GLY A 739 11.74 -3.37 -13.80
CA GLY A 739 12.96 -3.65 -13.05
C GLY A 739 13.01 -5.10 -12.56
N HIS A 740 13.40 -5.30 -11.30
CA HIS A 740 13.46 -6.63 -10.66
C HIS A 740 12.05 -7.15 -10.33
N ALA A 741 11.34 -7.62 -11.34
CA ALA A 741 9.93 -8.03 -11.24
C ALA A 741 9.63 -9.33 -11.99
N SER A 742 8.68 -10.10 -11.42
CA SER A 742 8.12 -11.31 -12.01
C SER A 742 6.63 -11.13 -12.26
N ASN A 743 6.10 -11.75 -13.30
CA ASN A 743 4.67 -11.81 -13.56
C ASN A 743 4.11 -13.18 -13.17
N TYR A 744 3.84 -13.36 -11.87
CA TYR A 744 3.36 -14.64 -11.34
C TYR A 744 1.97 -15.00 -11.85
N GLU A 745 1.12 -14.02 -12.16
CA GLU A 745 -0.22 -14.26 -12.70
C GLU A 745 -0.13 -14.95 -14.07
N ALA A 746 0.66 -14.40 -14.98
CA ALA A 746 0.94 -15.03 -16.27
C ALA A 746 1.57 -16.43 -16.11
N GLY A 747 2.51 -16.55 -15.17
CA GLY A 747 3.17 -17.82 -14.86
C GLY A 747 2.21 -18.89 -14.37
N LEU A 748 1.31 -18.58 -13.46
CA LEU A 748 0.33 -19.54 -12.92
C LEU A 748 -0.75 -19.90 -13.92
N TRP A 749 -1.22 -18.95 -14.74
CA TRP A 749 -2.11 -19.25 -15.84
C TRP A 749 -1.49 -20.27 -16.79
N TRP A 750 -0.21 -20.09 -17.15
CA TRP A 750 0.51 -21.00 -18.01
C TRP A 750 0.75 -22.36 -17.32
N LEU A 751 1.19 -22.42 -16.05
CA LEU A 751 1.41 -23.65 -15.27
C LEU A 751 0.14 -24.52 -15.21
N ALA A 752 -1.03 -23.90 -15.04
CA ALA A 752 -2.30 -24.61 -14.95
C ALA A 752 -2.61 -25.50 -16.18
N ARG A 753 -1.98 -25.22 -17.32
CA ARG A 753 -2.14 -25.90 -18.61
C ARG A 753 -1.09 -26.98 -18.84
N GLN A 754 -0.06 -27.07 -17.99
CA GLN A 754 1.02 -28.02 -18.16
C GLN A 754 0.72 -29.34 -17.46
N ARG A 755 1.20 -30.43 -18.07
CA ARG A 755 1.17 -31.76 -17.48
C ARG A 755 2.46 -32.48 -17.81
N ARG A 756 3.06 -33.14 -16.82
CA ARG A 756 4.30 -33.88 -17.02
C ARG A 756 4.10 -34.99 -18.07
N GLY A 757 5.06 -35.06 -19.01
CA GLY A 757 5.02 -36.03 -20.12
C GLY A 757 4.09 -35.67 -21.28
N ALA A 758 3.33 -34.60 -21.18
CA ALA A 758 2.54 -34.06 -22.30
C ALA A 758 3.34 -33.01 -23.10
N PRO A 759 3.00 -32.77 -24.36
CA PRO A 759 3.54 -31.63 -25.12
C PRO A 759 3.26 -30.31 -24.38
N VAL A 760 4.23 -29.40 -24.41
CA VAL A 760 4.07 -28.11 -23.74
C VAL A 760 3.03 -27.25 -24.46
N ASP A 761 2.11 -26.69 -23.70
CA ASP A 761 1.14 -25.73 -24.22
C ASP A 761 1.69 -24.31 -24.17
N TRP A 762 2.04 -23.75 -25.33
CA TRP A 762 2.50 -22.38 -25.53
C TRP A 762 1.43 -21.48 -26.12
N THR A 763 0.15 -21.88 -26.10
CA THR A 763 -0.94 -21.02 -26.58
C THR A 763 -0.92 -19.68 -25.86
N LEU A 764 -0.96 -18.58 -26.61
CA LEU A 764 -1.03 -17.24 -26.03
C LEU A 764 -2.40 -17.02 -25.37
N PRO A 765 -2.43 -16.35 -24.22
CA PRO A 765 -3.67 -16.01 -23.55
C PRO A 765 -4.50 -15.00 -24.36
N THR A 766 -5.82 -15.08 -24.21
CA THR A 766 -6.79 -14.10 -24.70
C THR A 766 -7.18 -13.12 -23.60
N GLU A 767 -7.86 -12.02 -23.94
CA GLU A 767 -8.45 -11.11 -22.94
C GLU A 767 -9.45 -11.84 -22.04
N ARG A 768 -10.17 -12.82 -22.59
CA ARG A 768 -11.06 -13.67 -21.81
C ARG A 768 -10.30 -14.53 -20.81
N ASP A 769 -9.19 -15.14 -21.21
CA ASP A 769 -8.35 -15.94 -20.28
C ASP A 769 -7.85 -15.10 -19.10
N LYS A 770 -7.53 -13.82 -19.35
CA LYS A 770 -7.13 -12.91 -18.29
C LYS A 770 -8.30 -12.53 -17.39
N ALA A 771 -9.47 -12.27 -17.96
CA ALA A 771 -10.68 -11.99 -17.20
C ALA A 771 -11.05 -13.21 -16.35
N ASP A 772 -11.07 -14.42 -16.95
CA ASP A 772 -11.36 -15.68 -16.27
C ASP A 772 -10.33 -16.02 -15.19
N ALA A 773 -9.06 -15.65 -15.34
CA ALA A 773 -8.06 -15.76 -14.29
C ALA A 773 -8.40 -14.87 -13.06
N GLY A 774 -9.15 -13.80 -13.27
CA GLY A 774 -9.77 -13.00 -12.21
C GLY A 774 -11.08 -13.60 -11.65
N GLU A 775 -11.78 -14.43 -12.44
CA GLU A 775 -13.16 -14.90 -12.17
C GLU A 775 -13.29 -16.40 -11.82
N ILE A 776 -12.21 -17.17 -11.67
CA ILE A 776 -12.24 -18.64 -11.49
C ILE A 776 -13.12 -19.15 -10.30
N GLN A 777 -14.09 -18.41 -9.84
CA GLN A 777 -15.02 -18.83 -8.79
C GLN A 777 -16.32 -19.49 -9.26
N GLU A 778 -16.71 -19.41 -10.51
CA GLU A 778 -18.02 -19.95 -10.96
C GLU A 778 -18.02 -21.43 -11.41
N LEU A 779 -16.88 -22.08 -11.61
CA LEU A 779 -16.77 -23.42 -12.19
C LEU A 779 -16.52 -24.56 -11.19
N THR A 780 -16.63 -24.33 -9.88
CA THR A 780 -16.48 -25.38 -8.85
C THR A 780 -17.69 -25.50 -7.94
N ARG A 781 -18.88 -25.45 -8.50
CA ARG A 781 -20.09 -25.98 -7.86
C ARG A 781 -20.28 -27.45 -8.18
#